data_86d8dbbd53fc941da8e6ae14e32ef935
#
_entry.id   86d8dbbd53fc941da8e6ae14e32ef935
#
_cell.length_a   1.000
_cell.length_b   1.000
_cell.length_c   1.000
_cell.angle_alpha   90.00
_cell.angle_beta   90.00
_cell.angle_gamma   90.00
#
_symmetry.space_group_name_H-M   'P 1'
#
loop_
_entity.id
_entity.type
_entity.pdbx_description
1 polymer ?
#
loop_
_entity_poly.entity_id
_entity_poly.type
_entity_poly.pdbx_seq_one_letter_code
_entity_poly.pdbx_strand_id
1 'polypeptide(L)'
;MRIDKFTQKMQEALPAAQDLAAQSNHQEITNEHFLSALLDQTDGVTRPLLEKLGVNSNQLRDGLRAELDRRPKVHGASVDLRLANELRSVLDGAEKEMSKLKDEFTSAEHYLLALTGANVPAAKLLKDLGVTRDKLMQALQQVRGSQRVTDQNPEGKYQTLEKYGRDLTELARRGKIDPVIGRDNEIRRIMQVLSRRTKNNPVLIGDPGVGKTAIVEGLARRIISGDVPDSLKQKRIIAMDIGAMVAGAKFRGEFEDRLKAFLKEVTDSQGQIILFIDELHTIVGAGAAEGSVDASNLLKPQLARGELRTIGATTLDEYRKYIEKDAALERRFQPVMVDEPSVEDTIAILRGLKERYEVHHGVRITDAALVAAAVLSDRYISDRFLPDKAVDLVDEAASRLKIELDSMPTEIDMIEREIMQHEMERQALKKEKDLASKERLKKLEKELAGLKEKSSALKAEWQKEKAVLEEQRKWKEQLDQLRTELERAQRRGELAKASEIQYGRIPELEKKLADQAAKASKDRKPSLLREEVTEDDIAEVVSSWTHIPVSRLQEGERQKLLKMEERLMRRVVGQRAAIVAVSNAVRRARAGLQDENRPIGSFIFLGPTGVGKTELSRALAEFLFDDENAMIRIDMSEYMEKHTVARLIGAPPGYVGYEEGGQLSEAVRRKPYSVVLFDEIEKAHHDVFNVLLQVLDDGRITDGQGRTVDFKNTVIIMTSNIGSQFITEEESREARSRLVMDALRAHFRPEFLNRVDEVIIFDRLSEDDLKKIVEIQLGRLTKRLEQQKITLDLSDSAKELIAREGYDPVYGARPLKRAIQKEILDPLSLDILEGKFHEGQRIRVDAKDGALEFRA
;
A
#
# COMPACT_ATOMS: atom_id res chain seq x y z
N MET A 1 -8.65 -28.13 51.09
CA MET A 1 -8.53 -27.20 49.93
C MET A 1 -7.05 -26.94 49.65
N ARG A 2 -6.54 -27.34 48.49
CA ARG A 2 -5.15 -27.13 48.03
C ARG A 2 -5.16 -26.14 46.90
N ILE A 3 -4.83 -24.90 47.20
CA ILE A 3 -4.78 -23.79 46.22
C ILE A 3 -3.70 -24.01 45.14
N ASP A 4 -2.64 -24.71 45.51
CA ASP A 4 -1.60 -25.13 44.60
C ASP A 4 -2.07 -26.04 43.43
N LYS A 5 -3.20 -26.72 43.61
CA LYS A 5 -3.86 -27.53 42.59
C LYS A 5 -4.93 -26.81 41.79
N PHE A 6 -5.13 -25.53 41.99
CA PHE A 6 -6.06 -24.75 41.21
C PHE A 6 -5.40 -24.26 39.90
N THR A 7 -6.21 -24.18 38.83
CA THR A 7 -5.78 -23.53 37.59
C THR A 7 -5.58 -22.04 37.85
N GLN A 8 -4.80 -21.39 37.01
CA GLN A 8 -4.49 -19.96 37.16
C GLN A 8 -5.79 -19.13 37.21
N LYS A 9 -6.78 -19.43 36.40
CA LYS A 9 -8.09 -18.75 36.39
C LYS A 9 -8.85 -18.93 37.70
N MET A 10 -8.82 -20.12 38.30
CA MET A 10 -9.41 -20.32 39.61
C MET A 10 -8.66 -19.58 40.70
N GLN A 11 -7.33 -19.50 40.61
CA GLN A 11 -6.51 -18.71 41.56
C GLN A 11 -6.78 -17.21 41.41
N GLU A 12 -6.91 -16.68 40.18
CA GLU A 12 -7.26 -15.27 39.90
C GLU A 12 -8.69 -14.90 40.38
N ALA A 13 -9.61 -15.86 40.32
CA ALA A 13 -11.00 -15.62 40.78
C ALA A 13 -11.14 -15.46 42.28
N LEU A 14 -10.23 -16.01 43.11
CA LEU A 14 -10.29 -15.86 44.55
C LEU A 14 -10.07 -14.40 45.02
N PRO A 15 -8.98 -13.71 44.65
CA PRO A 15 -8.82 -12.30 44.99
C PRO A 15 -9.95 -11.43 44.43
N ALA A 16 -10.36 -11.68 43.16
CA ALA A 16 -11.45 -10.93 42.55
C ALA A 16 -12.79 -11.10 43.33
N ALA A 17 -13.09 -12.29 43.81
CA ALA A 17 -14.23 -12.54 44.65
C ALA A 17 -14.11 -11.85 46.05
N GLN A 18 -12.88 -11.76 46.58
CA GLN A 18 -12.56 -11.05 47.79
C GLN A 18 -12.78 -9.54 47.62
N ASP A 19 -12.29 -8.98 46.55
CA ASP A 19 -12.50 -7.57 46.21
C ASP A 19 -13.99 -7.23 46.07
N LEU A 20 -14.74 -8.11 45.36
CA LEU A 20 -16.17 -7.94 45.19
C LEU A 20 -16.92 -8.00 46.54
N ALA A 21 -16.53 -8.89 47.45
CA ALA A 21 -17.09 -8.99 48.76
C ALA A 21 -16.78 -7.75 49.61
N ALA A 22 -15.56 -7.21 49.55
CA ALA A 22 -15.13 -5.99 50.20
C ALA A 22 -15.93 -4.77 49.69
N GLN A 23 -16.06 -4.62 48.39
CA GLN A 23 -16.81 -3.53 47.73
C GLN A 23 -18.31 -3.58 48.10
N SER A 24 -18.85 -4.78 48.33
CA SER A 24 -20.24 -5.00 48.73
C SER A 24 -20.46 -4.90 50.24
N ASN A 25 -19.41 -4.64 51.06
CA ASN A 25 -19.42 -4.64 52.50
C ASN A 25 -19.92 -5.96 53.15
N HIS A 26 -19.54 -7.09 52.56
CA HIS A 26 -19.85 -8.42 53.10
C HIS A 26 -18.67 -8.96 53.93
N GLN A 27 -18.93 -9.73 54.98
CA GLN A 27 -17.91 -10.35 55.84
C GLN A 27 -17.44 -11.72 55.32
N GLU A 28 -18.22 -12.34 54.47
CA GLU A 28 -17.93 -13.68 53.95
C GLU A 28 -17.88 -13.67 52.41
N ILE A 29 -16.87 -14.32 51.83
CA ILE A 29 -16.78 -14.62 50.44
C ILE A 29 -17.61 -15.86 50.14
N THR A 30 -18.67 -15.71 49.35
CA THR A 30 -19.65 -16.76 49.07
C THR A 30 -19.59 -17.27 47.64
N ASN A 31 -20.41 -18.27 47.28
CA ASN A 31 -20.46 -18.80 45.94
C ASN A 31 -20.91 -17.75 44.90
N GLU A 32 -21.78 -16.81 45.30
CA GLU A 32 -22.21 -15.71 44.38
C GLU A 32 -21.07 -14.79 44.03
N HIS A 33 -20.20 -14.44 45.00
CA HIS A 33 -19.01 -13.63 44.72
C HIS A 33 -18.05 -14.38 43.78
N PHE A 34 -17.80 -15.64 44.10
CA PHE A 34 -16.84 -16.47 43.34
C PHE A 34 -17.33 -16.77 41.91
N LEU A 35 -18.61 -17.10 41.74
CA LEU A 35 -19.22 -17.30 40.45
C LEU A 35 -19.25 -15.99 39.61
N SER A 36 -19.54 -14.83 40.26
CA SER A 36 -19.47 -13.53 39.61
C SER A 36 -18.05 -13.23 39.11
N ALA A 37 -17.03 -13.49 39.95
CA ALA A 37 -15.64 -13.30 39.57
C ALA A 37 -15.23 -14.21 38.38
N LEU A 38 -15.70 -15.47 38.34
CA LEU A 38 -15.47 -16.38 37.21
C LEU A 38 -16.20 -15.96 35.93
N LEU A 39 -17.38 -15.35 36.04
CA LEU A 39 -18.14 -14.82 34.90
C LEU A 39 -17.52 -13.56 34.31
N ASP A 40 -16.81 -12.77 35.11
CA ASP A 40 -16.19 -11.53 34.66
C ASP A 40 -14.83 -11.74 33.99
N GLN A 41 -14.25 -12.95 34.07
CA GLN A 41 -13.03 -13.30 33.34
C GLN A 41 -13.29 -13.32 31.83
N THR A 42 -12.49 -12.57 31.08
CA THR A 42 -12.62 -12.51 29.60
C THR A 42 -12.22 -13.79 28.91
N ASP A 43 -11.19 -14.49 29.45
CA ASP A 43 -10.61 -15.72 28.87
C ASP A 43 -10.96 -16.99 29.67
N GLY A 44 -12.00 -16.92 30.53
CA GLY A 44 -12.44 -18.05 31.34
C GLY A 44 -13.38 -18.98 30.59
N VAL A 45 -13.40 -20.26 30.98
CA VAL A 45 -14.29 -21.31 30.40
C VAL A 45 -15.75 -21.17 30.84
N THR A 46 -16.03 -20.43 31.91
CA THR A 46 -17.36 -20.29 32.51
C THR A 46 -18.38 -19.71 31.55
N ARG A 47 -18.08 -18.62 30.89
CA ARG A 47 -18.98 -17.96 29.94
C ARG A 47 -19.28 -18.82 28.72
N PRO A 48 -18.27 -19.38 27.99
CA PRO A 48 -18.52 -20.27 26.87
C PRO A 48 -19.36 -21.51 27.20
N LEU A 49 -19.16 -22.07 28.38
CA LEU A 49 -19.97 -23.23 28.85
C LEU A 49 -21.44 -22.83 29.02
N LEU A 50 -21.72 -21.72 29.66
CA LEU A 50 -23.08 -21.23 29.91
C LEU A 50 -23.78 -20.78 28.62
N GLU A 51 -23.07 -20.15 27.70
CA GLU A 51 -23.59 -19.77 26.38
C GLU A 51 -23.97 -20.97 25.52
N LYS A 52 -23.19 -22.05 25.56
CA LYS A 52 -23.55 -23.32 24.90
C LYS A 52 -24.79 -24.00 25.50
N LEU A 53 -25.10 -23.73 26.75
CA LEU A 53 -26.33 -24.16 27.40
C LEU A 53 -27.54 -23.26 27.12
N GLY A 54 -27.34 -22.17 26.33
CA GLY A 54 -28.36 -21.17 26.02
C GLY A 54 -28.67 -20.22 27.19
N VAL A 55 -27.79 -20.16 28.19
CA VAL A 55 -27.95 -19.27 29.34
C VAL A 55 -27.43 -17.86 28.97
N ASN A 56 -28.27 -16.86 29.15
CA ASN A 56 -27.85 -15.49 28.98
C ASN A 56 -26.98 -15.04 30.18
N SER A 57 -25.70 -14.83 29.93
CA SER A 57 -24.70 -14.46 30.94
C SER A 57 -25.09 -13.18 31.69
N ASN A 58 -25.78 -12.22 31.04
CA ASN A 58 -26.25 -11.00 31.70
C ASN A 58 -27.37 -11.29 32.69
N GLN A 59 -28.33 -12.17 32.33
CA GLN A 59 -29.42 -12.58 33.20
C GLN A 59 -28.91 -13.29 34.47
N LEU A 60 -27.90 -14.17 34.33
CA LEU A 60 -27.24 -14.79 35.47
C LEU A 60 -26.51 -13.78 36.34
N ARG A 61 -25.82 -12.84 35.77
CA ARG A 61 -25.11 -11.75 36.44
C ARG A 61 -26.08 -10.91 37.28
N ASP A 62 -27.21 -10.53 36.69
CA ASP A 62 -28.26 -9.74 37.38
C ASP A 62 -28.88 -10.53 38.54
N GLY A 63 -29.10 -11.83 38.34
CA GLY A 63 -29.57 -12.73 39.41
C GLY A 63 -28.58 -12.85 40.58
N LEU A 64 -27.28 -13.03 40.25
CA LEU A 64 -26.22 -13.07 41.27
C LEU A 64 -26.12 -11.74 42.04
N ARG A 65 -26.21 -10.63 41.35
CA ARG A 65 -26.20 -9.31 41.96
C ARG A 65 -27.40 -9.09 42.91
N ALA A 66 -28.58 -9.52 42.47
CA ALA A 66 -29.78 -9.43 43.33
C ALA A 66 -29.65 -10.30 44.62
N GLU A 67 -29.02 -11.49 44.53
CA GLU A 67 -28.73 -12.32 45.70
C GLU A 67 -27.67 -11.68 46.61
N LEU A 68 -26.63 -11.09 46.05
CA LEU A 68 -25.63 -10.35 46.83
C LEU A 68 -26.23 -9.13 47.55
N ASP A 69 -27.12 -8.40 46.93
CA ASP A 69 -27.78 -7.22 47.53
C ASP A 69 -28.71 -7.57 48.66
N ARG A 70 -29.23 -8.81 48.74
CA ARG A 70 -30.05 -9.32 49.86
C ARG A 70 -29.22 -9.73 51.06
N ARG A 71 -27.90 -9.86 50.93
CA ARG A 71 -27.05 -10.26 52.06
C ARG A 71 -26.85 -9.11 53.05
N PRO A 72 -26.64 -9.43 54.34
CA PRO A 72 -26.36 -8.44 55.38
C PRO A 72 -25.07 -7.68 55.04
N LYS A 73 -25.13 -6.36 55.03
CA LYS A 73 -23.98 -5.45 54.81
C LYS A 73 -23.46 -4.95 56.17
N VAL A 74 -22.16 -5.02 56.39
CA VAL A 74 -21.52 -4.58 57.63
C VAL A 74 -20.70 -3.33 57.36
N HIS A 75 -21.02 -2.24 58.08
CA HIS A 75 -20.29 -0.98 57.99
C HIS A 75 -19.41 -0.80 59.24
N GLY A 76 -18.10 -0.72 59.05
CA GLY A 76 -17.13 -0.50 60.14
C GLY A 76 -15.69 -0.67 59.74
N ALA A 77 -14.72 -0.15 60.49
CA ALA A 77 -13.30 -0.26 60.17
C ALA A 77 -12.81 -1.72 60.34
N SER A 78 -12.04 -2.20 59.29
CA SER A 78 -11.39 -3.52 59.16
C SER A 78 -12.33 -4.74 59.28
N VAL A 79 -12.95 -5.10 58.18
CA VAL A 79 -13.68 -6.37 58.07
C VAL A 79 -12.68 -7.46 57.71
N ASP A 80 -12.41 -8.40 58.63
CA ASP A 80 -11.69 -9.65 58.36
C ASP A 80 -12.55 -10.51 57.43
N LEU A 81 -12.26 -10.50 56.14
CA LEU A 81 -12.98 -11.32 55.13
C LEU A 81 -12.63 -12.79 55.29
N ARG A 82 -13.68 -13.65 55.50
CA ARG A 82 -13.52 -15.10 55.63
C ARG A 82 -14.20 -15.82 54.45
N LEU A 83 -13.65 -16.97 54.08
CA LEU A 83 -14.35 -17.86 53.15
C LEU A 83 -15.57 -18.48 53.84
N ALA A 84 -16.74 -18.33 53.23
CA ALA A 84 -17.97 -18.98 53.72
C ALA A 84 -17.80 -20.52 53.71
N ASN A 85 -18.35 -21.18 54.70
CA ASN A 85 -18.29 -22.64 54.77
C ASN A 85 -18.97 -23.31 53.56
N GLU A 86 -19.98 -22.71 53.00
CA GLU A 86 -20.67 -23.13 51.80
C GLU A 86 -19.73 -23.12 50.57
N LEU A 87 -18.96 -22.04 50.39
CA LEU A 87 -17.99 -21.95 49.28
C LEU A 87 -16.87 -22.98 49.47
N ARG A 88 -16.35 -23.14 50.67
CA ARG A 88 -15.34 -24.16 50.99
C ARG A 88 -15.83 -25.55 50.61
N SER A 89 -17.09 -25.88 50.99
CA SER A 89 -17.70 -27.19 50.68
C SER A 89 -17.83 -27.44 49.16
N VAL A 90 -18.18 -26.41 48.37
CA VAL A 90 -18.26 -26.51 46.91
C VAL A 90 -16.87 -26.66 46.31
N LEU A 91 -15.85 -25.94 46.79
CA LEU A 91 -14.47 -26.07 46.32
C LEU A 91 -13.87 -27.45 46.62
N ASP A 92 -14.17 -28.01 47.82
CA ASP A 92 -13.80 -29.42 48.13
C ASP A 92 -14.59 -30.40 47.28
N GLY A 93 -15.82 -30.08 46.90
CA GLY A 93 -16.62 -30.82 45.90
C GLY A 93 -15.98 -30.78 44.51
N ALA A 94 -15.46 -29.63 44.10
CA ALA A 94 -14.75 -29.46 42.82
C ALA A 94 -13.46 -30.32 42.73
N GLU A 95 -12.74 -30.47 43.85
CA GLU A 95 -11.56 -31.36 43.93
C GLU A 95 -11.95 -32.86 43.75
N LYS A 96 -13.15 -33.23 44.20
CA LYS A 96 -13.71 -34.60 43.97
C LYS A 96 -14.12 -34.78 42.49
N GLU A 97 -14.73 -33.79 41.89
CA GLU A 97 -15.09 -33.80 40.45
C GLU A 97 -13.84 -33.88 39.55
N MET A 98 -12.79 -33.12 39.88
CA MET A 98 -11.47 -33.21 39.23
C MET A 98 -10.93 -34.66 39.25
N SER A 99 -10.99 -35.29 40.42
CA SER A 99 -10.52 -36.67 40.58
C SER A 99 -11.35 -37.68 39.75
N LYS A 100 -12.68 -37.50 39.65
CA LYS A 100 -13.58 -38.30 38.79
C LYS A 100 -13.27 -38.18 37.33
N LEU A 101 -12.92 -36.99 36.87
CA LEU A 101 -12.55 -36.72 35.49
C LEU A 101 -11.10 -37.08 35.16
N LYS A 102 -10.31 -37.54 36.17
CA LYS A 102 -8.90 -37.90 36.09
C LYS A 102 -8.02 -36.74 35.65
N ASP A 103 -8.35 -35.52 36.09
CA ASP A 103 -7.60 -34.31 35.90
C ASP A 103 -6.60 -34.05 37.03
N GLU A 104 -5.55 -33.28 36.79
CA GLU A 104 -4.48 -32.99 37.75
C GLU A 104 -4.70 -31.68 38.49
N PHE A 105 -5.44 -30.73 37.87
CA PHE A 105 -5.76 -29.44 38.45
C PHE A 105 -7.24 -29.18 38.48
N THR A 106 -7.67 -28.47 39.52
CA THR A 106 -9.08 -28.05 39.69
C THR A 106 -9.32 -26.75 38.92
N SER A 107 -10.23 -26.79 37.95
CA SER A 107 -10.59 -25.70 37.06
C SER A 107 -12.01 -25.18 37.29
N ALA A 108 -12.43 -24.14 36.61
CA ALA A 108 -13.75 -23.50 36.75
C ALA A 108 -14.90 -24.48 36.42
N GLU A 109 -14.71 -25.40 35.47
CA GLU A 109 -15.69 -26.41 35.11
C GLU A 109 -15.95 -27.42 36.26
N HIS A 110 -14.91 -27.78 37.02
CA HIS A 110 -15.07 -28.66 38.21
C HIS A 110 -15.86 -27.94 39.29
N TYR A 111 -15.60 -26.64 39.48
CA TYR A 111 -16.38 -25.81 40.38
C TYR A 111 -17.86 -25.74 39.97
N LEU A 112 -18.14 -25.48 38.66
CA LEU A 112 -19.52 -25.45 38.16
C LEU A 112 -20.23 -26.80 38.34
N LEU A 113 -19.56 -27.94 38.08
CA LEU A 113 -20.13 -29.26 38.28
C LEU A 113 -20.45 -29.50 39.77
N ALA A 114 -19.56 -29.12 40.68
CA ALA A 114 -19.80 -29.24 42.12
C ALA A 114 -20.92 -28.31 42.58
N LEU A 115 -20.99 -27.12 42.06
CA LEU A 115 -22.01 -26.12 42.38
C LEU A 115 -23.42 -26.61 42.01
N THR A 116 -23.60 -27.25 40.85
CA THR A 116 -24.91 -27.75 40.41
C THR A 116 -25.48 -28.81 41.38
N GLY A 117 -24.64 -29.48 42.16
CA GLY A 117 -25.05 -30.45 43.19
C GLY A 117 -25.22 -29.86 44.61
N ALA A 118 -24.88 -28.58 44.81
CA ALA A 118 -24.90 -27.96 46.14
C ALA A 118 -26.27 -27.32 46.42
N ASN A 119 -26.60 -27.20 47.71
CA ASN A 119 -27.83 -26.52 48.15
C ASN A 119 -27.51 -25.07 48.58
N VAL A 120 -27.15 -24.23 47.61
CA VAL A 120 -26.75 -22.83 47.82
C VAL A 120 -27.53 -21.94 46.86
N PRO A 121 -27.68 -20.62 47.10
CA PRO A 121 -28.45 -19.72 46.24
C PRO A 121 -27.94 -19.66 44.79
N ALA A 122 -26.62 -19.62 44.58
CA ALA A 122 -26.00 -19.65 43.27
C ALA A 122 -26.39 -20.94 42.49
N ALA A 123 -26.50 -22.09 43.15
CA ALA A 123 -26.93 -23.34 42.52
C ALA A 123 -28.39 -23.31 42.09
N LYS A 124 -29.28 -22.68 42.92
CA LYS A 124 -30.68 -22.48 42.58
C LYS A 124 -30.84 -21.60 41.35
N LEU A 125 -30.13 -20.49 41.29
CA LEU A 125 -30.12 -19.61 40.11
C LEU A 125 -29.69 -20.32 38.82
N LEU A 126 -28.64 -21.16 38.86
CA LEU A 126 -28.21 -21.98 37.71
C LEU A 126 -29.29 -22.97 37.29
N LYS A 127 -29.97 -23.61 38.31
CA LYS A 127 -31.04 -24.56 38.06
C LYS A 127 -32.29 -23.91 37.47
N ASP A 128 -32.65 -22.71 37.92
CA ASP A 128 -33.79 -21.91 37.40
C ASP A 128 -33.54 -21.48 35.96
N LEU A 129 -32.28 -21.27 35.56
CA LEU A 129 -31.83 -21.03 34.21
C LEU A 129 -31.65 -22.30 33.37
N GLY A 130 -32.04 -23.46 33.91
CA GLY A 130 -32.05 -24.73 33.20
C GLY A 130 -30.68 -25.45 33.13
N VAL A 131 -29.68 -25.00 33.91
CA VAL A 131 -28.35 -25.65 34.00
C VAL A 131 -28.46 -26.84 34.91
N THR A 132 -28.29 -28.02 34.33
CA THR A 132 -28.22 -29.30 35.08
C THR A 132 -26.85 -29.92 34.90
N ARG A 133 -26.44 -30.80 35.81
CA ARG A 133 -25.17 -31.50 35.77
C ARG A 133 -24.96 -32.21 34.41
N ASP A 134 -26.00 -32.93 33.92
CA ASP A 134 -25.89 -33.71 32.68
C ASP A 134 -25.71 -32.82 31.46
N LYS A 135 -26.46 -31.72 31.40
CA LYS A 135 -26.29 -30.70 30.33
C LYS A 135 -24.92 -30.04 30.41
N LEU A 136 -24.44 -29.73 31.63
CA LEU A 136 -23.12 -29.16 31.82
C LEU A 136 -22.01 -30.12 31.39
N MET A 137 -22.15 -31.40 31.68
CA MET A 137 -21.21 -32.42 31.17
C MET A 137 -21.23 -32.55 29.66
N GLN A 138 -22.40 -32.46 29.01
CA GLN A 138 -22.48 -32.43 27.54
C GLN A 138 -21.84 -31.17 26.93
N ALA A 139 -22.11 -30.01 27.51
CA ALA A 139 -21.45 -28.77 27.09
C ALA A 139 -19.94 -28.82 27.32
N LEU A 140 -19.48 -29.37 28.43
CA LEU A 140 -18.08 -29.56 28.74
C LEU A 140 -17.38 -30.43 27.71
N GLN A 141 -18.02 -31.52 27.28
CA GLN A 141 -17.49 -32.42 26.25
C GLN A 141 -17.35 -31.67 24.89
N GLN A 142 -18.25 -30.74 24.60
CA GLN A 142 -18.18 -29.95 23.36
C GLN A 142 -17.11 -28.85 23.44
N VAL A 143 -16.91 -28.23 24.61
CA VAL A 143 -15.93 -27.12 24.79
C VAL A 143 -14.51 -27.69 24.97
N ARG A 144 -14.38 -28.77 25.73
CA ARG A 144 -13.08 -29.34 26.10
C ARG A 144 -12.61 -30.44 25.13
N GLY A 145 -13.54 -31.09 24.41
CA GLY A 145 -13.24 -32.27 23.60
C GLY A 145 -12.67 -33.42 24.42
N SER A 146 -11.59 -34.04 23.97
CA SER A 146 -10.85 -35.13 24.66
C SER A 146 -9.72 -34.64 25.56
N GLN A 147 -9.56 -33.34 25.77
CA GLN A 147 -8.44 -32.77 26.53
C GLN A 147 -8.64 -32.91 28.04
N ARG A 148 -7.55 -33.15 28.79
CA ARG A 148 -7.51 -33.21 30.25
C ARG A 148 -6.83 -31.98 30.81
N VAL A 149 -7.18 -31.61 32.03
CA VAL A 149 -6.55 -30.51 32.77
C VAL A 149 -5.27 -31.05 33.41
N THR A 150 -4.17 -30.98 32.66
CA THR A 150 -2.85 -31.47 33.08
C THR A 150 -1.87 -30.35 33.46
N ASP A 151 -2.28 -29.10 33.33
CA ASP A 151 -1.47 -27.93 33.69
C ASP A 151 -2.32 -26.84 34.33
N GLN A 152 -1.66 -25.78 34.78
CA GLN A 152 -2.32 -24.66 35.47
C GLN A 152 -3.03 -23.67 34.53
N ASN A 153 -2.84 -23.79 33.20
CA ASN A 153 -3.47 -22.89 32.23
C ASN A 153 -4.20 -23.66 31.09
N PRO A 154 -5.19 -24.48 31.41
CA PRO A 154 -5.88 -25.35 30.44
C PRO A 154 -6.79 -24.54 29.50
N GLU A 155 -7.32 -23.39 29.95
CA GLU A 155 -8.27 -22.58 29.19
C GLU A 155 -7.68 -22.03 27.89
N GLY A 156 -6.35 -21.79 27.85
CA GLY A 156 -5.62 -21.42 26.63
C GLY A 156 -5.64 -22.49 25.54
N LYS A 157 -5.95 -23.73 25.88
CA LYS A 157 -5.95 -24.90 25.00
C LYS A 157 -7.37 -25.32 24.55
N TYR A 158 -8.41 -24.68 25.07
CA TYR A 158 -9.80 -24.96 24.71
C TYR A 158 -10.28 -24.09 23.52
N GLN A 159 -11.04 -24.73 22.63
CA GLN A 159 -11.60 -24.05 21.45
C GLN A 159 -10.54 -23.29 20.62
N THR A 160 -9.36 -23.90 20.44
CA THR A 160 -8.24 -23.25 19.73
C THR A 160 -8.58 -22.97 18.27
N LEU A 161 -9.42 -23.83 17.65
CA LEU A 161 -9.90 -23.59 16.27
C LEU A 161 -10.78 -22.35 16.16
N GLU A 162 -11.60 -22.04 17.17
CA GLU A 162 -12.44 -20.83 17.15
C GLU A 162 -11.64 -19.57 17.51
N LYS A 163 -10.60 -19.70 18.35
CA LYS A 163 -9.74 -18.58 18.80
C LYS A 163 -8.69 -18.19 17.78
N TYR A 164 -8.06 -19.16 17.12
CA TYR A 164 -6.88 -18.96 16.27
C TYR A 164 -7.11 -19.41 14.82
N GLY A 165 -8.32 -19.82 14.48
CA GLY A 165 -8.71 -20.24 13.15
C GLY A 165 -9.83 -19.41 12.57
N ARG A 166 -9.67 -18.96 11.32
CA ARG A 166 -10.72 -18.30 10.56
C ARG A 166 -11.36 -19.32 9.62
N ASP A 167 -12.62 -19.67 9.84
CA ASP A 167 -13.35 -20.62 8.99
C ASP A 167 -13.78 -19.96 7.66
N LEU A 168 -13.00 -20.20 6.60
CA LEU A 168 -13.28 -19.67 5.26
C LEU A 168 -14.57 -20.26 4.67
N THR A 169 -14.90 -21.52 4.99
CA THR A 169 -16.13 -22.17 4.52
C THR A 169 -17.37 -21.53 5.14
N GLU A 170 -17.32 -21.19 6.43
CA GLU A 170 -18.41 -20.49 7.09
C GLU A 170 -18.53 -19.04 6.61
N LEU A 171 -17.42 -18.37 6.35
CA LEU A 171 -17.44 -17.02 5.73
C LEU A 171 -18.04 -17.05 4.32
N ALA A 172 -17.70 -18.08 3.52
CA ALA A 172 -18.30 -18.30 2.21
C ALA A 172 -19.82 -18.54 2.32
N ARG A 173 -20.25 -19.31 3.34
CA ARG A 173 -21.67 -19.56 3.60
C ARG A 173 -22.42 -18.29 3.97
N ARG A 174 -21.76 -17.37 4.69
CA ARG A 174 -22.31 -16.07 5.08
C ARG A 174 -22.24 -15.03 3.95
N GLY A 175 -21.65 -15.34 2.78
CA GLY A 175 -21.50 -14.42 1.68
C GLY A 175 -20.44 -13.32 1.92
N LYS A 176 -19.51 -13.54 2.86
CA LYS A 176 -18.47 -12.56 3.22
C LYS A 176 -17.16 -12.72 2.45
N ILE A 177 -17.07 -13.67 1.54
CA ILE A 177 -15.90 -13.90 0.68
C ILE A 177 -16.19 -13.31 -0.69
N ASP A 178 -15.17 -12.64 -1.25
CA ASP A 178 -15.23 -12.02 -2.57
C ASP A 178 -15.34 -13.06 -3.70
N PRO A 179 -15.93 -12.70 -4.83
CA PRO A 179 -15.92 -13.56 -6.00
C PRO A 179 -14.49 -13.73 -6.53
N VAL A 180 -14.08 -14.97 -6.75
CA VAL A 180 -12.78 -15.29 -7.33
C VAL A 180 -12.96 -15.55 -8.81
N ILE A 181 -12.23 -14.80 -9.63
CA ILE A 181 -12.33 -14.79 -11.10
C ILE A 181 -10.96 -15.12 -11.70
N GLY A 182 -10.95 -15.89 -12.78
CA GLY A 182 -9.73 -16.19 -13.55
C GLY A 182 -8.76 -17.18 -12.92
N ARG A 183 -9.14 -17.86 -11.81
CA ARG A 183 -8.28 -18.81 -11.08
C ARG A 183 -8.80 -20.26 -11.09
N ASP A 184 -9.58 -20.62 -12.10
CA ASP A 184 -10.20 -21.95 -12.19
C ASP A 184 -9.20 -23.09 -12.32
N ASN A 185 -8.09 -22.88 -13.02
CA ASN A 185 -7.07 -23.87 -13.24
C ASN A 185 -6.30 -24.21 -11.95
N GLU A 186 -5.93 -23.18 -11.20
CA GLU A 186 -5.24 -23.31 -9.91
C GLU A 186 -6.15 -23.98 -8.89
N ILE A 187 -7.42 -23.59 -8.80
CA ILE A 187 -8.39 -24.24 -7.91
C ILE A 187 -8.58 -25.71 -8.27
N ARG A 188 -8.73 -26.04 -9.57
CA ARG A 188 -8.78 -27.46 -10.03
C ARG A 188 -7.52 -28.21 -9.66
N ARG A 189 -6.36 -27.58 -9.81
CA ARG A 189 -5.07 -28.20 -9.45
C ARG A 189 -4.98 -28.49 -7.97
N ILE A 190 -5.41 -27.57 -7.10
CA ILE A 190 -5.49 -27.79 -5.65
C ILE A 190 -6.40 -28.98 -5.34
N MET A 191 -7.61 -29.03 -5.92
CA MET A 191 -8.54 -30.15 -5.72
C MET A 191 -7.94 -31.49 -6.14
N GLN A 192 -7.23 -31.52 -7.28
CA GLN A 192 -6.52 -32.71 -7.73
C GLN A 192 -5.44 -33.16 -6.73
N VAL A 193 -4.64 -32.20 -6.20
CA VAL A 193 -3.58 -32.48 -5.23
C VAL A 193 -4.17 -33.00 -3.92
N LEU A 194 -5.20 -32.34 -3.39
CA LEU A 194 -5.88 -32.74 -2.15
C LEU A 194 -6.51 -34.14 -2.23
N SER A 195 -6.85 -34.61 -3.44
CA SER A 195 -7.43 -35.94 -3.68
C SER A 195 -6.39 -37.05 -3.86
N ARG A 196 -5.09 -36.72 -3.86
CA ARG A 196 -4.01 -37.69 -4.00
C ARG A 196 -3.84 -38.55 -2.73
N ARG A 197 -3.27 -39.73 -2.88
CA ARG A 197 -2.91 -40.61 -1.75
C ARG A 197 -1.63 -40.14 -1.05
N THR A 198 -0.67 -39.58 -1.80
CA THR A 198 0.62 -39.07 -1.31
C THR A 198 0.86 -37.72 -1.92
N LYS A 199 1.71 -36.86 -1.30
CA LYS A 199 1.93 -35.45 -1.70
C LYS A 199 0.60 -34.71 -1.89
N ASN A 200 -0.29 -34.89 -0.93
CA ASN A 200 -1.66 -34.38 -0.96
C ASN A 200 -1.83 -33.00 -0.29
N ASN A 201 -0.72 -32.33 0.02
CA ASN A 201 -0.72 -30.98 0.55
C ASN A 201 -0.20 -30.02 -0.53
N PRO A 202 -1.06 -29.23 -1.19
CA PRO A 202 -0.63 -28.22 -2.15
C PRO A 202 0.04 -27.05 -1.44
N VAL A 203 1.08 -26.50 -2.07
CA VAL A 203 1.66 -25.19 -1.70
C VAL A 203 1.53 -24.27 -2.90
N LEU A 204 0.83 -23.17 -2.71
CA LEU A 204 0.69 -22.09 -3.66
C LEU A 204 1.98 -21.26 -3.64
N ILE A 205 2.66 -21.21 -4.76
CA ILE A 205 3.93 -20.50 -4.92
C ILE A 205 3.75 -19.39 -5.93
N GLY A 206 4.02 -18.16 -5.57
CA GLY A 206 3.93 -17.01 -6.47
C GLY A 206 4.34 -15.74 -5.74
N ASP A 207 4.47 -14.67 -6.50
CA ASP A 207 4.85 -13.37 -5.98
C ASP A 207 3.81 -12.80 -4.99
N PRO A 208 4.18 -11.85 -4.12
CA PRO A 208 3.23 -11.20 -3.24
C PRO A 208 2.17 -10.45 -4.05
N GLY A 209 0.90 -10.53 -3.62
CA GLY A 209 -0.19 -9.80 -4.29
C GLY A 209 -0.81 -10.47 -5.53
N VAL A 210 -0.30 -11.65 -6.01
CA VAL A 210 -0.89 -12.35 -7.17
C VAL A 210 -2.22 -13.06 -6.86
N GLY A 211 -2.70 -13.04 -5.61
CA GLY A 211 -3.99 -13.59 -5.23
C GLY A 211 -3.97 -15.04 -4.72
N LYS A 212 -2.88 -15.50 -4.11
CA LYS A 212 -2.76 -16.86 -3.53
C LYS A 212 -3.87 -17.18 -2.52
N THR A 213 -4.16 -16.26 -1.62
CA THR A 213 -5.23 -16.41 -0.59
C THR A 213 -6.61 -16.47 -1.23
N ALA A 214 -6.86 -15.65 -2.27
CA ALA A 214 -8.12 -15.65 -3.02
C ALA A 214 -8.43 -17.02 -3.66
N ILE A 215 -7.42 -17.75 -4.14
CA ILE A 215 -7.60 -19.10 -4.69
C ILE A 215 -8.19 -20.05 -3.64
N VAL A 216 -7.73 -19.98 -2.39
CA VAL A 216 -8.23 -20.82 -1.29
C VAL A 216 -9.65 -20.39 -0.89
N GLU A 217 -9.92 -19.12 -0.91
CA GLU A 217 -11.27 -18.55 -0.70
C GLU A 217 -12.24 -19.00 -1.82
N GLY A 218 -11.76 -19.03 -3.08
CA GLY A 218 -12.50 -19.59 -4.20
C GLY A 218 -12.81 -21.08 -4.02
N LEU A 219 -11.87 -21.88 -3.52
CA LEU A 219 -12.10 -23.28 -3.17
C LEU A 219 -13.17 -23.42 -2.06
N ALA A 220 -13.13 -22.57 -1.03
CA ALA A 220 -14.14 -22.56 0.03
C ALA A 220 -15.54 -22.28 -0.53
N ARG A 221 -15.68 -21.35 -1.47
CA ARG A 221 -16.96 -21.07 -2.17
C ARG A 221 -17.43 -22.26 -2.98
N ARG A 222 -16.56 -22.96 -3.72
CA ARG A 222 -16.91 -24.18 -4.48
C ARG A 222 -17.32 -25.34 -3.57
N ILE A 223 -16.72 -25.47 -2.41
CA ILE A 223 -17.17 -26.47 -1.42
C ILE A 223 -18.61 -26.20 -0.99
N ILE A 224 -18.95 -24.96 -0.71
CA ILE A 224 -20.31 -24.57 -0.29
C ILE A 224 -21.33 -24.68 -1.43
N SER A 225 -20.94 -24.37 -2.68
CA SER A 225 -21.82 -24.56 -3.84
C SER A 225 -21.95 -26.02 -4.27
N GLY A 226 -21.11 -26.92 -3.73
CA GLY A 226 -21.10 -28.35 -4.10
C GLY A 226 -20.35 -28.65 -5.40
N ASP A 227 -19.68 -27.66 -6.00
CA ASP A 227 -18.88 -27.79 -7.24
C ASP A 227 -17.47 -28.31 -6.92
N VAL A 228 -17.40 -29.43 -6.23
CA VAL A 228 -16.18 -30.12 -5.84
C VAL A 228 -16.38 -31.63 -5.87
N PRO A 229 -15.30 -32.45 -5.98
CA PRO A 229 -15.39 -33.91 -5.83
C PRO A 229 -16.03 -34.31 -4.51
N ASP A 230 -16.71 -35.48 -4.47
CA ASP A 230 -17.44 -35.94 -3.30
C ASP A 230 -16.56 -36.03 -2.03
N SER A 231 -15.26 -36.31 -2.22
CA SER A 231 -14.28 -36.33 -1.12
C SER A 231 -14.07 -34.99 -0.42
N LEU A 232 -14.47 -33.88 -1.04
CA LEU A 232 -14.30 -32.51 -0.54
C LEU A 232 -15.61 -31.84 -0.13
N LYS A 233 -16.79 -32.36 -0.49
CA LYS A 233 -18.11 -31.69 -0.28
C LYS A 233 -18.42 -31.37 1.18
N GLN A 234 -17.89 -32.16 2.13
CA GLN A 234 -18.15 -31.99 3.58
C GLN A 234 -16.95 -31.43 4.34
N LYS A 235 -15.94 -30.96 3.63
CA LYS A 235 -14.73 -30.41 4.27
C LYS A 235 -14.93 -28.93 4.64
N ARG A 236 -14.24 -28.56 5.70
CA ARG A 236 -14.13 -27.15 6.14
C ARG A 236 -12.71 -26.68 5.88
N ILE A 237 -12.54 -25.47 5.41
CA ILE A 237 -11.21 -24.83 5.27
C ILE A 237 -11.07 -23.83 6.40
N ILE A 238 -10.06 -24.04 7.23
CA ILE A 238 -9.73 -23.16 8.35
C ILE A 238 -8.36 -22.52 8.09
N ALA A 239 -8.34 -21.21 7.96
CA ALA A 239 -7.10 -20.43 7.88
C ALA A 239 -6.54 -20.24 9.29
N MET A 240 -5.26 -20.56 9.47
CA MET A 240 -4.57 -20.38 10.74
C MET A 240 -4.09 -18.94 10.88
N ASP A 241 -4.43 -18.31 12.00
CA ASP A 241 -3.96 -16.98 12.37
C ASP A 241 -2.74 -17.10 13.30
N ILE A 242 -1.56 -17.04 12.70
CA ILE A 242 -0.28 -17.13 13.42
C ILE A 242 -0.10 -15.89 14.31
N GLY A 243 -0.51 -14.71 13.82
CA GLY A 243 -0.42 -13.46 14.57
C GLY A 243 -1.21 -13.53 15.89
N ALA A 244 -2.44 -14.03 15.83
CA ALA A 244 -3.28 -14.22 17.03
C ALA A 244 -2.69 -15.27 17.99
N MET A 245 -2.01 -16.32 17.46
CA MET A 245 -1.37 -17.33 18.31
C MET A 245 -0.15 -16.79 19.07
N VAL A 246 0.62 -15.90 18.46
CA VAL A 246 1.81 -15.26 19.07
C VAL A 246 1.40 -14.11 19.99
N ALA A 247 0.33 -13.40 19.67
CA ALA A 247 -0.15 -12.30 20.48
C ALA A 247 -0.51 -12.74 21.91
N GLY A 248 0.03 -12.02 22.91
CA GLY A 248 -0.21 -12.32 24.34
C GLY A 248 0.53 -13.56 24.87
N ALA A 249 1.36 -14.26 24.09
CA ALA A 249 2.23 -15.29 24.61
C ALA A 249 3.44 -14.64 25.30
N LYS A 250 3.55 -14.78 26.61
CA LYS A 250 4.66 -14.24 27.40
C LYS A 250 5.94 -15.05 27.26
N PHE A 251 5.83 -16.33 26.96
CA PHE A 251 6.93 -17.28 26.83
C PHE A 251 6.77 -18.16 25.58
N ARG A 252 7.90 -18.57 25.01
CA ARG A 252 7.97 -19.47 23.85
C ARG A 252 7.12 -20.74 24.00
N GLY A 253 7.11 -21.36 25.18
CA GLY A 253 6.34 -22.57 25.46
C GLY A 253 4.83 -22.41 25.31
N GLU A 254 4.28 -21.22 25.57
CA GLU A 254 2.85 -20.96 25.43
C GLU A 254 2.40 -20.98 23.96
N PHE A 255 3.19 -20.44 23.05
CA PHE A 255 2.91 -20.55 21.62
C PHE A 255 2.96 -22.01 21.13
N GLU A 256 3.99 -22.74 21.52
CA GLU A 256 4.12 -24.17 21.17
C GLU A 256 2.92 -24.99 21.68
N ASP A 257 2.46 -24.71 22.89
CA ASP A 257 1.31 -25.41 23.49
C ASP A 257 -0.01 -25.05 22.81
N ARG A 258 -0.21 -23.77 22.43
CA ARG A 258 -1.37 -23.31 21.64
C ARG A 258 -1.38 -23.98 20.27
N LEU A 259 -0.23 -24.03 19.57
CA LEU A 259 -0.09 -24.67 18.27
C LEU A 259 -0.34 -26.20 18.37
N LYS A 260 0.21 -26.88 19.38
CA LYS A 260 -0.04 -28.29 19.63
C LYS A 260 -1.53 -28.57 19.87
N ALA A 261 -2.20 -27.74 20.67
CA ALA A 261 -3.63 -27.87 20.95
C ALA A 261 -4.46 -27.64 19.66
N PHE A 262 -4.12 -26.61 18.87
CA PHE A 262 -4.78 -26.33 17.60
C PHE A 262 -4.63 -27.48 16.61
N LEU A 263 -3.41 -27.96 16.40
CA LEU A 263 -3.14 -29.08 15.50
C LEU A 263 -3.84 -30.40 15.97
N LYS A 264 -3.96 -30.59 17.27
CA LYS A 264 -4.69 -31.73 17.83
C LYS A 264 -6.18 -31.65 17.52
N GLU A 265 -6.82 -30.49 17.68
CA GLU A 265 -8.23 -30.31 17.31
C GLU A 265 -8.45 -30.54 15.79
N VAL A 266 -7.51 -30.08 14.93
CA VAL A 266 -7.57 -30.34 13.49
C VAL A 266 -7.47 -31.84 13.20
N THR A 267 -6.53 -32.54 13.83
CA THR A 267 -6.34 -34.02 13.65
C THR A 267 -7.50 -34.84 14.19
N ASP A 268 -8.04 -34.46 15.35
CA ASP A 268 -9.20 -35.11 15.97
C ASP A 268 -10.48 -34.99 15.11
N SER A 269 -10.52 -34.03 14.16
CA SER A 269 -11.60 -33.92 13.17
C SER A 269 -11.62 -35.03 12.11
N GLN A 270 -10.70 -35.98 12.16
CA GLN A 270 -10.57 -37.12 11.23
C GLN A 270 -10.55 -36.69 9.75
N GLY A 271 -9.82 -35.62 9.46
CA GLY A 271 -9.63 -35.10 8.13
C GLY A 271 -10.86 -34.38 7.54
N GLN A 272 -11.83 -33.95 8.35
CA GLN A 272 -12.91 -33.06 7.92
C GLN A 272 -12.44 -31.61 7.71
N ILE A 273 -11.32 -31.26 8.35
CA ILE A 273 -10.72 -29.93 8.25
C ILE A 273 -9.53 -29.95 7.29
N ILE A 274 -9.48 -28.97 6.41
CA ILE A 274 -8.32 -28.63 5.59
C ILE A 274 -7.73 -27.35 6.20
N LEU A 275 -6.49 -27.43 6.65
CA LEU A 275 -5.80 -26.31 7.24
C LEU A 275 -5.19 -25.43 6.15
N PHE A 276 -5.50 -24.15 6.14
CA PHE A 276 -4.80 -23.18 5.29
C PHE A 276 -3.77 -22.41 6.13
N ILE A 277 -2.54 -22.38 5.65
CA ILE A 277 -1.42 -21.66 6.26
C ILE A 277 -0.90 -20.67 5.24
N ASP A 278 -1.25 -19.42 5.44
CA ASP A 278 -0.63 -18.32 4.68
C ASP A 278 0.78 -18.07 5.21
N GLU A 279 1.67 -17.60 4.36
CA GLU A 279 3.09 -17.42 4.70
C GLU A 279 3.69 -18.66 5.40
N LEU A 280 3.53 -19.84 4.79
CA LEU A 280 3.97 -21.13 5.34
C LEU A 280 5.42 -21.11 5.86
N HIS A 281 6.28 -20.28 5.25
CA HIS A 281 7.68 -20.09 5.64
C HIS A 281 7.83 -19.56 7.07
N THR A 282 6.86 -18.82 7.60
CA THR A 282 6.92 -18.27 8.97
C THR A 282 6.90 -19.35 10.02
N ILE A 283 6.25 -20.47 9.74
CA ILE A 283 6.19 -21.64 10.64
C ILE A 283 7.41 -22.54 10.44
N VAL A 284 7.88 -22.69 9.19
CA VAL A 284 8.95 -23.61 8.82
C VAL A 284 10.33 -22.98 8.99
N GLY A 285 10.46 -21.68 8.77
CA GLY A 285 11.72 -20.95 8.79
C GLY A 285 12.10 -20.31 10.13
N ALA A 286 11.22 -20.33 11.08
CA ALA A 286 11.40 -19.67 12.39
C ALA A 286 12.53 -20.26 13.25
N GLY A 287 13.21 -21.34 12.82
CA GLY A 287 14.32 -21.99 13.56
C GLY A 287 15.74 -21.46 13.28
N ALA A 288 15.93 -20.53 12.33
CA ALA A 288 17.25 -20.11 11.89
C ALA A 288 17.86 -18.92 12.66
N ALA A 289 17.08 -18.18 13.44
CA ALA A 289 17.58 -17.13 14.33
C ALA A 289 17.62 -17.62 15.79
N GLU A 290 18.68 -17.34 16.53
CA GLU A 290 18.78 -17.66 17.95
C GLU A 290 17.56 -17.11 18.71
N GLY A 291 16.65 -18.00 19.13
CA GLY A 291 15.43 -17.65 19.86
C GLY A 291 14.09 -17.81 19.09
N SER A 292 14.09 -18.15 17.81
CA SER A 292 12.86 -18.38 17.05
C SER A 292 12.29 -19.79 17.24
N VAL A 293 10.95 -19.92 17.09
CA VAL A 293 10.20 -21.15 17.34
C VAL A 293 10.32 -22.09 16.15
N ASP A 294 10.88 -23.26 16.32
CA ASP A 294 10.86 -24.31 15.29
C ASP A 294 9.52 -25.07 15.33
N ALA A 295 8.46 -24.43 14.88
CA ALA A 295 7.12 -25.01 14.78
C ALA A 295 7.05 -26.11 13.70
N SER A 296 8.06 -26.20 12.82
CA SER A 296 8.12 -27.25 11.80
C SER A 296 8.20 -28.65 12.40
N ASN A 297 8.89 -28.79 13.54
CA ASN A 297 8.98 -30.09 14.26
C ASN A 297 7.64 -30.60 14.81
N LEU A 298 6.65 -29.70 14.98
CA LEU A 298 5.30 -30.06 15.40
C LEU A 298 4.43 -30.50 14.22
N LEU A 299 4.62 -29.89 13.04
CA LEU A 299 3.87 -30.21 11.83
C LEU A 299 4.39 -31.45 11.11
N LYS A 300 5.71 -31.65 11.05
CA LYS A 300 6.33 -32.78 10.33
C LYS A 300 5.78 -34.16 10.68
N PRO A 301 5.58 -34.56 11.96
CA PRO A 301 5.04 -35.87 12.30
C PRO A 301 3.61 -36.05 11.82
N GLN A 302 2.76 -35.07 11.90
CA GLN A 302 1.35 -35.13 11.51
C GLN A 302 1.16 -35.17 9.99
N LEU A 303 1.96 -34.34 9.25
CA LEU A 303 2.04 -34.39 7.79
C LEU A 303 2.61 -35.75 7.33
N ALA A 304 3.57 -36.32 8.06
CA ALA A 304 4.17 -37.63 7.74
C ALA A 304 3.18 -38.77 7.85
N ARG A 305 2.28 -38.74 8.86
CA ARG A 305 1.24 -39.76 9.06
C ARG A 305 0.02 -39.56 8.17
N GLY A 306 -0.08 -38.40 7.46
CA GLY A 306 -1.24 -38.05 6.63
C GLY A 306 -2.49 -37.71 7.44
N GLU A 307 -2.32 -37.42 8.73
CA GLU A 307 -3.39 -37.04 9.66
C GLU A 307 -3.82 -35.58 9.42
N LEU A 308 -2.91 -34.76 8.90
CA LEU A 308 -3.13 -33.33 8.58
C LEU A 308 -3.19 -33.11 7.07
N ARG A 309 -4.25 -32.44 6.60
CA ARG A 309 -4.38 -31.93 5.24
C ARG A 309 -4.18 -30.43 5.26
N THR A 310 -3.21 -29.96 4.47
CA THR A 310 -2.79 -28.55 4.53
C THR A 310 -2.69 -27.96 3.13
N ILE A 311 -3.14 -26.73 2.97
CA ILE A 311 -2.83 -25.85 1.85
C ILE A 311 -1.86 -24.81 2.38
N GLY A 312 -0.68 -24.69 1.80
CA GLY A 312 0.28 -23.63 2.11
C GLY A 312 0.27 -22.55 1.06
N ALA A 313 0.66 -21.34 1.43
CA ALA A 313 0.99 -20.26 0.49
C ALA A 313 2.33 -19.63 0.88
N THR A 314 3.18 -19.33 -0.11
CA THR A 314 4.50 -18.73 0.11
C THR A 314 5.04 -18.13 -1.21
N THR A 315 6.15 -17.42 -1.17
CA THR A 315 6.88 -16.98 -2.37
C THR A 315 7.84 -18.07 -2.87
N LEU A 316 8.35 -17.92 -4.09
CA LEU A 316 9.28 -18.88 -4.68
C LEU A 316 10.60 -18.95 -3.91
N ASP A 317 11.14 -17.79 -3.50
CA ASP A 317 12.41 -17.72 -2.78
C ASP A 317 12.32 -18.34 -1.38
N GLU A 318 11.21 -18.09 -0.68
CA GLU A 318 10.94 -18.68 0.63
C GLU A 318 10.68 -20.19 0.53
N TYR A 319 9.99 -20.64 -0.52
CA TYR A 319 9.80 -22.06 -0.78
C TYR A 319 11.15 -22.76 -0.96
N ARG A 320 12.03 -22.21 -1.81
CA ARG A 320 13.39 -22.75 -2.03
C ARG A 320 14.23 -22.74 -0.76
N LYS A 321 14.15 -21.66 0.01
CA LYS A 321 14.96 -21.48 1.21
C LYS A 321 14.56 -22.40 2.36
N TYR A 322 13.26 -22.61 2.58
CA TYR A 322 12.74 -23.23 3.78
C TYR A 322 12.07 -24.61 3.58
N ILE A 323 11.43 -24.85 2.43
CA ILE A 323 10.65 -26.06 2.19
C ILE A 323 11.43 -27.05 1.33
N GLU A 324 12.00 -26.62 0.21
CA GLU A 324 12.75 -27.47 -0.73
C GLU A 324 14.01 -28.05 -0.10
N LYS A 325 14.67 -27.33 0.80
CA LYS A 325 15.86 -27.81 1.53
C LYS A 325 15.55 -28.87 2.59
N ASP A 326 14.30 -28.97 3.02
CA ASP A 326 13.87 -29.96 4.01
C ASP A 326 13.25 -31.17 3.32
N ALA A 327 14.00 -32.24 3.19
CA ALA A 327 13.57 -33.48 2.50
C ALA A 327 12.29 -34.10 3.07
N ALA A 328 11.94 -33.83 4.34
CA ALA A 328 10.71 -34.32 4.94
C ALA A 328 9.47 -33.56 4.48
N LEU A 329 9.61 -32.23 4.32
CA LEU A 329 8.55 -31.35 3.82
C LEU A 329 8.39 -31.47 2.30
N GLU A 330 9.50 -31.44 1.55
CA GLU A 330 9.50 -31.57 0.08
C GLU A 330 8.73 -32.81 -0.40
N ARG A 331 8.87 -33.96 0.32
CA ARG A 331 8.15 -35.19 -0.02
C ARG A 331 6.66 -35.14 0.30
N ARG A 332 6.18 -34.16 1.05
CA ARG A 332 4.78 -34.06 1.52
C ARG A 332 4.01 -32.94 0.83
N PHE A 333 4.70 -31.91 0.43
CA PHE A 333 4.10 -30.79 -0.28
C PHE A 333 4.20 -30.94 -1.80
N GLN A 334 3.18 -30.48 -2.51
CA GLN A 334 3.16 -30.40 -3.97
C GLN A 334 3.08 -28.92 -4.37
N PRO A 335 4.10 -28.40 -5.08
CA PRO A 335 4.05 -27.03 -5.57
C PRO A 335 2.94 -26.85 -6.61
N VAL A 336 2.25 -25.72 -6.49
CA VAL A 336 1.27 -25.19 -7.45
C VAL A 336 1.67 -23.74 -7.72
N MET A 337 2.16 -23.49 -8.94
CA MET A 337 2.56 -22.15 -9.33
C MET A 337 1.34 -21.26 -9.52
N VAL A 338 1.45 -20.03 -9.09
CA VAL A 338 0.45 -18.98 -9.20
C VAL A 338 1.12 -17.78 -9.84
N ASP A 339 0.93 -17.66 -11.14
CA ASP A 339 1.51 -16.58 -11.92
C ASP A 339 0.70 -15.28 -11.77
N GLU A 340 1.34 -14.15 -12.09
CA GLU A 340 0.67 -12.85 -12.19
C GLU A 340 -0.43 -12.93 -13.26
N PRO A 341 -1.67 -12.47 -12.99
CA PRO A 341 -2.73 -12.46 -14.00
C PRO A 341 -2.42 -11.45 -15.11
N SER A 342 -2.95 -11.68 -16.30
CA SER A 342 -2.88 -10.73 -17.40
C SER A 342 -3.68 -9.45 -17.06
N VAL A 343 -3.42 -8.37 -17.83
CA VAL A 343 -4.20 -7.12 -17.70
C VAL A 343 -5.69 -7.40 -17.96
N GLU A 344 -6.00 -8.25 -18.94
CA GLU A 344 -7.39 -8.62 -19.27
C GLU A 344 -8.07 -9.39 -18.13
N ASP A 345 -7.39 -10.35 -17.52
CA ASP A 345 -7.88 -11.09 -16.36
C ASP A 345 -8.07 -10.14 -15.16
N THR A 346 -7.14 -9.20 -14.97
CA THR A 346 -7.22 -8.19 -13.91
C THR A 346 -8.44 -7.28 -14.08
N ILE A 347 -8.74 -6.84 -15.31
CA ILE A 347 -9.96 -6.08 -15.59
C ILE A 347 -11.21 -6.89 -15.22
N ALA A 348 -11.23 -8.18 -15.54
CA ALA A 348 -12.35 -9.06 -15.18
C ALA A 348 -12.48 -9.19 -13.64
N ILE A 349 -11.37 -9.32 -12.93
CA ILE A 349 -11.32 -9.36 -11.45
C ILE A 349 -11.88 -8.06 -10.87
N LEU A 350 -11.40 -6.91 -11.34
CA LEU A 350 -11.85 -5.60 -10.88
C LEU A 350 -13.36 -5.38 -11.12
N ARG A 351 -13.88 -5.82 -12.27
CA ARG A 351 -15.33 -5.79 -12.56
C ARG A 351 -16.12 -6.63 -11.57
N GLY A 352 -15.60 -7.78 -11.16
CA GLY A 352 -16.23 -8.63 -10.16
C GLY A 352 -16.19 -8.07 -8.73
N LEU A 353 -15.21 -7.23 -8.42
CA LEU A 353 -15.07 -6.57 -7.12
C LEU A 353 -15.79 -5.22 -7.05
N LYS A 354 -16.09 -4.61 -8.19
CA LYS A 354 -16.65 -3.26 -8.36
C LYS A 354 -17.81 -2.96 -7.39
N GLU A 355 -18.86 -3.78 -7.38
CA GLU A 355 -20.05 -3.53 -6.56
C GLU A 355 -19.71 -3.43 -5.06
N ARG A 356 -18.79 -4.24 -4.58
CA ARG A 356 -18.38 -4.22 -3.17
C ARG A 356 -17.61 -2.96 -2.79
N TYR A 357 -16.70 -2.50 -3.66
CA TYR A 357 -15.99 -1.25 -3.46
C TYR A 357 -16.93 -0.05 -3.55
N GLU A 358 -17.87 -0.06 -4.49
CA GLU A 358 -18.91 0.98 -4.61
C GLU A 358 -19.78 1.07 -3.33
N VAL A 359 -20.17 -0.06 -2.77
CA VAL A 359 -20.95 -0.11 -1.50
C VAL A 359 -20.09 0.34 -0.32
N HIS A 360 -18.83 -0.11 -0.23
CA HIS A 360 -17.94 0.23 0.88
C HIS A 360 -17.62 1.73 0.95
N HIS A 361 -17.29 2.33 -0.20
CA HIS A 361 -16.93 3.74 -0.25
C HIS A 361 -18.14 4.66 -0.46
N GLY A 362 -19.25 4.13 -0.95
CA GLY A 362 -20.45 4.92 -1.27
C GLY A 362 -20.30 5.78 -2.52
N VAL A 363 -19.38 5.44 -3.42
CA VAL A 363 -19.10 6.11 -4.69
C VAL A 363 -19.37 5.17 -5.85
N ARG A 364 -19.54 5.71 -7.06
CA ARG A 364 -19.65 4.93 -8.29
C ARG A 364 -18.28 4.82 -8.95
N ILE A 365 -17.95 3.66 -9.49
CA ILE A 365 -16.69 3.42 -10.21
C ILE A 365 -17.02 3.17 -11.67
N THR A 366 -16.45 3.96 -12.58
CA THR A 366 -16.68 3.78 -14.02
C THR A 366 -15.91 2.57 -14.55
N ASP A 367 -16.38 1.94 -15.64
CA ASP A 367 -15.62 0.85 -16.27
C ASP A 367 -14.29 1.35 -16.84
N ALA A 368 -14.24 2.59 -17.33
CA ALA A 368 -13.02 3.22 -17.79
C ALA A 368 -11.96 3.34 -16.67
N ALA A 369 -12.40 3.64 -15.43
CA ALA A 369 -11.49 3.65 -14.28
C ALA A 369 -10.90 2.28 -13.97
N LEU A 370 -11.68 1.19 -14.08
CA LEU A 370 -11.20 -0.17 -13.85
C LEU A 370 -10.18 -0.58 -14.92
N VAL A 371 -10.46 -0.26 -16.18
CA VAL A 371 -9.52 -0.49 -17.29
C VAL A 371 -8.24 0.32 -17.08
N ALA A 372 -8.37 1.60 -16.71
CA ALA A 372 -7.23 2.46 -16.44
C ALA A 372 -6.40 1.93 -15.26
N ALA A 373 -7.04 1.46 -14.18
CA ALA A 373 -6.35 0.90 -13.02
C ALA A 373 -5.49 -0.33 -13.40
N ALA A 374 -6.03 -1.25 -14.20
CA ALA A 374 -5.29 -2.42 -14.66
C ALA A 374 -4.12 -2.02 -15.60
N VAL A 375 -4.38 -1.20 -16.62
CA VAL A 375 -3.39 -0.82 -17.64
C VAL A 375 -2.29 0.08 -17.05
N LEU A 376 -2.68 1.11 -16.27
CA LEU A 376 -1.72 2.05 -15.72
C LEU A 376 -0.88 1.42 -14.60
N SER A 377 -1.47 0.54 -13.77
CA SER A 377 -0.68 -0.16 -12.74
C SER A 377 0.33 -1.12 -13.36
N ASP A 378 -0.06 -1.85 -14.39
CA ASP A 378 0.85 -2.76 -15.11
C ASP A 378 2.03 -1.99 -15.73
N ARG A 379 1.72 -0.87 -16.37
CA ARG A 379 2.70 -0.06 -17.09
C ARG A 379 3.62 0.77 -16.17
N TYR A 380 3.09 1.30 -15.06
CA TYR A 380 3.79 2.33 -14.28
C TYR A 380 4.22 1.88 -12.89
N ILE A 381 3.69 0.77 -12.35
CA ILE A 381 4.03 0.25 -11.03
C ILE A 381 4.73 -1.10 -11.20
N SER A 382 6.07 -1.07 -11.16
CA SER A 382 6.92 -2.24 -11.39
C SER A 382 7.33 -2.99 -10.12
N ASP A 383 7.14 -2.40 -8.94
CA ASP A 383 7.53 -2.96 -7.63
C ASP A 383 6.46 -3.83 -6.97
N ARG A 384 5.27 -3.92 -7.59
CA ARG A 384 4.12 -4.71 -7.16
C ARG A 384 3.52 -5.49 -8.31
N PHE A 385 2.73 -6.52 -8.00
CA PHE A 385 2.14 -7.43 -8.98
C PHE A 385 0.63 -7.24 -9.11
N LEU A 386 0.08 -7.56 -10.30
CA LEU A 386 -1.35 -7.66 -10.52
C LEU A 386 -1.91 -8.90 -9.77
N PRO A 387 -3.16 -8.88 -9.32
CA PRO A 387 -4.14 -7.78 -9.40
C PRO A 387 -4.03 -6.76 -8.26
N ASP A 388 -3.21 -7.02 -7.26
CA ASP A 388 -3.15 -6.25 -6.00
C ASP A 388 -2.91 -4.76 -6.24
N LYS A 389 -1.89 -4.41 -7.04
CA LYS A 389 -1.60 -3.01 -7.40
C LYS A 389 -2.77 -2.29 -8.08
N ALA A 390 -3.57 -2.99 -8.89
CA ALA A 390 -4.72 -2.40 -9.56
C ALA A 390 -5.93 -2.27 -8.62
N VAL A 391 -6.11 -3.23 -7.71
CA VAL A 391 -7.14 -3.17 -6.65
C VAL A 391 -6.86 -2.01 -5.71
N ASP A 392 -5.62 -1.85 -5.27
CA ASP A 392 -5.19 -0.76 -4.39
C ASP A 392 -5.44 0.62 -5.03
N LEU A 393 -5.18 0.78 -6.34
CA LEU A 393 -5.47 2.03 -7.05
C LEU A 393 -6.96 2.38 -7.03
N VAL A 394 -7.81 1.38 -7.27
CA VAL A 394 -9.27 1.58 -7.24
C VAL A 394 -9.73 1.93 -5.82
N ASP A 395 -9.20 1.24 -4.82
CA ASP A 395 -9.54 1.47 -3.41
C ASP A 395 -9.12 2.88 -2.95
N GLU A 396 -7.90 3.30 -3.28
CA GLU A 396 -7.40 4.63 -2.94
C GLU A 396 -8.15 5.74 -3.67
N ALA A 397 -8.41 5.60 -4.97
CA ALA A 397 -9.17 6.57 -5.74
C ALA A 397 -10.60 6.72 -5.19
N ALA A 398 -11.26 5.60 -4.88
CA ALA A 398 -12.58 5.61 -4.27
C ALA A 398 -12.59 6.21 -2.86
N SER A 399 -11.57 5.92 -2.05
CA SER A 399 -11.38 6.50 -0.72
C SER A 399 -11.16 8.00 -0.79
N ARG A 400 -10.34 8.47 -1.73
CA ARG A 400 -10.06 9.90 -1.95
C ARG A 400 -11.32 10.65 -2.36
N LEU A 401 -12.07 10.12 -3.32
CA LEU A 401 -13.34 10.71 -3.74
C LEU A 401 -14.35 10.76 -2.59
N LYS A 402 -14.42 9.71 -1.76
CA LYS A 402 -15.25 9.70 -0.56
C LYS A 402 -14.87 10.82 0.43
N ILE A 403 -13.58 11.03 0.66
CA ILE A 403 -13.10 12.12 1.51
C ILE A 403 -13.49 13.48 0.93
N GLU A 404 -13.40 13.64 -0.40
CA GLU A 404 -13.84 14.87 -1.09
C GLU A 404 -15.35 15.10 -0.93
N LEU A 405 -16.16 14.04 -1.03
CA LEU A 405 -17.63 14.10 -0.83
C LEU A 405 -18.00 14.41 0.63
N ASP A 406 -17.26 13.87 1.58
CA ASP A 406 -17.52 14.07 3.02
C ASP A 406 -16.97 15.42 3.52
N SER A 407 -15.97 15.98 2.86
CA SER A 407 -15.34 17.27 3.18
C SER A 407 -16.03 18.44 2.47
N MET A 408 -15.72 19.64 2.92
CA MET A 408 -16.24 20.86 2.29
C MET A 408 -15.54 21.07 0.95
N PRO A 409 -16.26 21.33 -0.15
CA PRO A 409 -15.67 21.62 -1.46
C PRO A 409 -14.62 22.72 -1.41
N THR A 410 -13.56 22.58 -2.20
CA THR A 410 -12.42 23.52 -2.22
C THR A 410 -12.86 24.95 -2.49
N GLU A 411 -13.87 25.15 -3.34
CA GLU A 411 -14.43 26.47 -3.65
C GLU A 411 -15.02 27.15 -2.40
N ILE A 412 -15.72 26.40 -1.56
CA ILE A 412 -16.30 26.91 -0.32
C ILE A 412 -15.20 27.17 0.71
N ASP A 413 -14.21 26.25 0.83
CA ASP A 413 -13.08 26.41 1.75
C ASP A 413 -12.25 27.65 1.41
N MET A 414 -11.99 27.93 0.14
CA MET A 414 -11.29 29.14 -0.30
C MET A 414 -12.04 30.40 0.13
N ILE A 415 -13.37 30.46 -0.10
CA ILE A 415 -14.19 31.60 0.29
C ILE A 415 -14.22 31.76 1.83
N GLU A 416 -14.27 30.66 2.59
CA GLU A 416 -14.23 30.70 4.06
C GLU A 416 -12.88 31.22 4.58
N ARG A 417 -11.78 30.84 3.97
CA ARG A 417 -10.44 31.36 4.32
C ARG A 417 -10.35 32.86 4.01
N GLU A 418 -10.88 33.30 2.87
CA GLU A 418 -10.93 34.71 2.49
C GLU A 418 -11.81 35.51 3.47
N ILE A 419 -12.97 34.98 3.87
CA ILE A 419 -13.84 35.56 4.90
C ILE A 419 -13.06 35.67 6.22
N MET A 420 -12.35 34.63 6.65
CA MET A 420 -11.56 34.65 7.89
C MET A 420 -10.45 35.70 7.83
N GLN A 421 -9.74 35.81 6.72
CA GLN A 421 -8.71 36.82 6.51
C GLN A 421 -9.29 38.23 6.60
N HIS A 422 -10.41 38.47 5.91
CA HIS A 422 -11.10 39.78 5.96
C HIS A 422 -11.71 40.10 7.33
N GLU A 423 -12.14 39.10 8.09
CA GLU A 423 -12.60 39.30 9.47
C GLU A 423 -11.45 39.70 10.39
N MET A 424 -10.25 39.13 10.21
CA MET A 424 -9.05 39.55 10.95
C MET A 424 -8.67 40.99 10.59
N GLU A 425 -8.67 41.36 9.31
CA GLU A 425 -8.42 42.72 8.84
C GLU A 425 -9.46 43.69 9.41
N ARG A 426 -10.73 43.32 9.41
CA ARG A 426 -11.82 44.09 10.01
C ARG A 426 -11.59 44.38 11.49
N GLN A 427 -11.16 43.37 12.26
CA GLN A 427 -10.87 43.52 13.68
C GLN A 427 -9.69 44.44 13.94
N ALA A 428 -8.66 44.42 13.07
CA ALA A 428 -7.53 45.33 13.13
C ALA A 428 -7.96 46.75 12.84
N LEU A 429 -8.65 46.99 11.70
CA LEU A 429 -9.12 48.31 11.29
C LEU A 429 -10.13 48.97 12.23
N LYS A 430 -10.93 48.21 12.95
CA LYS A 430 -11.86 48.73 14.00
C LYS A 430 -11.14 49.41 15.17
N LYS A 431 -9.86 49.09 15.42
CA LYS A 431 -9.04 49.70 16.44
C LYS A 431 -8.41 51.00 16.02
N GLU A 432 -8.32 51.27 14.70
CA GLU A 432 -7.75 52.44 14.11
C GLU A 432 -8.78 53.62 14.08
N LYS A 433 -8.32 54.88 14.19
CA LYS A 433 -9.20 56.04 14.28
C LYS A 433 -9.05 56.97 13.04
N ASP A 434 -8.10 56.76 12.20
CA ASP A 434 -7.84 57.58 10.99
C ASP A 434 -8.92 57.43 9.92
N LEU A 435 -9.02 58.43 9.05
CA LEU A 435 -10.05 58.50 7.98
C LEU A 435 -9.85 57.41 6.93
N ALA A 436 -8.60 57.13 6.53
CA ALA A 436 -8.28 56.14 5.54
C ALA A 436 -8.70 54.72 6.00
N SER A 437 -8.42 54.35 7.27
CA SER A 437 -8.83 53.08 7.87
C SER A 437 -10.36 52.92 7.96
N LYS A 438 -11.09 54.01 8.19
CA LYS A 438 -12.57 54.01 8.18
C LYS A 438 -13.16 53.77 6.79
N GLU A 439 -12.56 54.38 5.76
CA GLU A 439 -13.00 54.15 4.37
C GLU A 439 -12.68 52.70 3.93
N ARG A 440 -11.50 52.19 4.28
CA ARG A 440 -11.12 50.81 4.03
C ARG A 440 -12.03 49.84 4.78
N LEU A 441 -12.38 50.12 6.03
CA LEU A 441 -13.31 49.30 6.83
C LEU A 441 -14.69 49.20 6.17
N LYS A 442 -15.24 50.33 5.66
CA LYS A 442 -16.55 50.36 4.99
C LYS A 442 -16.54 49.54 3.70
N LYS A 443 -15.45 49.60 2.92
CA LYS A 443 -15.27 48.81 1.71
C LYS A 443 -15.15 47.31 2.06
N LEU A 444 -14.34 46.97 3.05
CA LEU A 444 -14.14 45.62 3.54
C LEU A 444 -15.42 44.98 4.07
N GLU A 445 -16.24 45.73 4.80
CA GLU A 445 -17.53 45.26 5.31
C GLU A 445 -18.51 44.90 4.17
N LYS A 446 -18.49 45.66 3.07
CA LYS A 446 -19.28 45.35 1.88
C LYS A 446 -18.78 44.10 1.15
N GLU A 447 -17.45 43.96 1.00
CA GLU A 447 -16.81 42.78 0.40
C GLU A 447 -17.14 41.53 1.26
N LEU A 448 -17.01 41.64 2.57
CA LEU A 448 -17.30 40.59 3.54
C LEU A 448 -18.78 40.15 3.53
N ALA A 449 -19.71 41.10 3.40
CA ALA A 449 -21.15 40.78 3.26
C ALA A 449 -21.40 39.96 1.97
N GLY A 450 -20.80 40.37 0.85
CA GLY A 450 -20.92 39.63 -0.41
C GLY A 450 -20.31 38.23 -0.38
N LEU A 451 -19.14 38.06 0.24
CA LEU A 451 -18.51 36.76 0.41
C LEU A 451 -19.34 35.84 1.32
N LYS A 452 -19.89 36.36 2.43
CA LYS A 452 -20.77 35.60 3.34
C LYS A 452 -22.06 35.16 2.67
N GLU A 453 -22.65 36.00 1.83
CA GLU A 453 -23.84 35.63 1.05
C GLU A 453 -23.53 34.53 0.04
N LYS A 454 -22.42 34.63 -0.69
CA LYS A 454 -21.94 33.58 -1.58
C LYS A 454 -21.66 32.27 -0.85
N SER A 455 -20.93 32.32 0.26
CA SER A 455 -20.62 31.14 1.08
C SER A 455 -21.91 30.46 1.59
N SER A 456 -22.87 31.23 2.09
CA SER A 456 -24.14 30.67 2.59
C SER A 456 -24.97 30.02 1.48
N ALA A 457 -24.99 30.60 0.28
CA ALA A 457 -25.70 30.04 -0.88
C ALA A 457 -25.06 28.72 -1.33
N LEU A 458 -23.73 28.69 -1.50
CA LEU A 458 -22.99 27.49 -1.87
C LEU A 458 -23.08 26.39 -0.81
N LYS A 459 -23.02 26.73 0.48
CA LYS A 459 -23.23 25.78 1.57
C LYS A 459 -24.61 25.17 1.57
N ALA A 460 -25.64 25.94 1.28
CA ALA A 460 -27.01 25.44 1.20
C ALA A 460 -27.19 24.50 -0.01
N GLU A 461 -26.54 24.78 -1.15
CA GLU A 461 -26.55 23.93 -2.33
C GLU A 461 -25.79 22.62 -2.05
N TRP A 462 -24.58 22.71 -1.51
CA TRP A 462 -23.78 21.56 -1.08
C TRP A 462 -24.51 20.66 -0.08
N GLN A 463 -25.16 21.23 0.94
CA GLN A 463 -25.93 20.44 1.91
C GLN A 463 -27.12 19.70 1.27
N LYS A 464 -27.78 20.29 0.29
CA LYS A 464 -28.84 19.62 -0.47
C LYS A 464 -28.30 18.46 -1.31
N GLU A 465 -27.20 18.68 -2.03
CA GLU A 465 -26.55 17.62 -2.80
C GLU A 465 -26.09 16.48 -1.89
N LYS A 466 -25.42 16.79 -0.78
CA LYS A 466 -24.96 15.81 0.20
C LYS A 466 -26.11 14.97 0.78
N ALA A 467 -27.23 15.59 1.11
CA ALA A 467 -28.42 14.86 1.63
C ALA A 467 -28.97 13.86 0.61
N VAL A 468 -29.01 14.22 -0.66
CA VAL A 468 -29.42 13.34 -1.76
C VAL A 468 -28.49 12.13 -1.89
N LEU A 469 -27.18 12.36 -1.81
CA LEU A 469 -26.17 11.31 -1.89
C LEU A 469 -26.22 10.34 -0.69
N GLU A 470 -26.41 10.87 0.52
CA GLU A 470 -26.57 10.04 1.72
C GLU A 470 -27.80 9.13 1.65
N GLU A 471 -28.91 9.61 1.05
CA GLU A 471 -30.11 8.80 0.82
C GLU A 471 -29.86 7.68 -0.20
N GLN A 472 -29.21 7.98 -1.31
CA GLN A 472 -28.82 6.97 -2.32
C GLN A 472 -27.89 5.91 -1.73
N ARG A 473 -26.92 6.31 -0.91
CA ARG A 473 -25.99 5.40 -0.24
C ARG A 473 -26.76 4.42 0.67
N LYS A 474 -27.68 4.90 1.49
CA LYS A 474 -28.52 4.06 2.35
C LYS A 474 -29.33 3.05 1.55
N TRP A 475 -29.88 3.44 0.39
CA TRP A 475 -30.63 2.51 -0.46
C TRP A 475 -29.72 1.46 -1.12
N LYS A 476 -28.51 1.82 -1.54
CA LYS A 476 -27.52 0.86 -2.05
C LYS A 476 -27.09 -0.15 -0.97
N GLU A 477 -26.83 0.30 0.25
CA GLU A 477 -26.51 -0.56 1.39
C GLU A 477 -27.67 -1.53 1.72
N GLN A 478 -28.92 -1.04 1.70
CA GLN A 478 -30.10 -1.88 1.88
C GLN A 478 -30.27 -2.92 0.75
N LEU A 479 -29.97 -2.53 -0.48
CA LEU A 479 -30.05 -3.42 -1.63
C LEU A 479 -29.03 -4.55 -1.54
N ASP A 480 -27.82 -4.27 -1.13
CA ASP A 480 -26.77 -5.29 -0.91
C ASP A 480 -27.15 -6.25 0.23
N GLN A 481 -27.67 -5.72 1.34
CA GLN A 481 -28.20 -6.54 2.43
C GLN A 481 -29.33 -7.47 1.94
N LEU A 482 -30.27 -6.97 1.15
CA LEU A 482 -31.37 -7.76 0.60
C LEU A 482 -30.89 -8.80 -0.41
N ARG A 483 -29.89 -8.53 -1.23
CA ARG A 483 -29.25 -9.52 -2.12
C ARG A 483 -28.59 -10.64 -1.32
N THR A 484 -27.88 -10.29 -0.25
CA THR A 484 -27.29 -11.28 0.67
C THR A 484 -28.36 -12.11 1.38
N GLU A 485 -29.48 -11.50 1.80
CA GLU A 485 -30.62 -12.23 2.41
C GLU A 485 -31.32 -13.14 1.39
N LEU A 486 -31.48 -12.71 0.15
CA LEU A 486 -32.03 -13.50 -0.94
C LEU A 486 -31.20 -14.76 -1.19
N GLU A 487 -29.88 -14.63 -1.32
CA GLU A 487 -29.00 -15.81 -1.47
C GLU A 487 -29.11 -16.78 -0.29
N ARG A 488 -29.20 -16.26 0.93
CA ARG A 488 -29.38 -17.10 2.13
C ARG A 488 -30.74 -17.82 2.14
N ALA A 489 -31.81 -17.10 1.78
CA ALA A 489 -33.15 -17.68 1.72
C ALA A 489 -33.24 -18.76 0.62
N GLN A 490 -32.64 -18.53 -0.55
CA GLN A 490 -32.57 -19.52 -1.63
C GLN A 490 -31.81 -20.78 -1.19
N ARG A 491 -30.65 -20.62 -0.55
CA ARG A 491 -29.83 -21.75 -0.04
C ARG A 491 -30.54 -22.53 1.06
N ARG A 492 -31.40 -21.90 1.87
CA ARG A 492 -32.19 -22.55 2.93
C ARG A 492 -33.51 -23.16 2.42
N GLY A 493 -33.87 -22.97 1.15
CA GLY A 493 -35.10 -23.44 0.56
C GLY A 493 -36.35 -22.62 1.01
N GLU A 494 -36.14 -21.43 1.58
CA GLU A 494 -37.22 -20.51 2.01
C GLU A 494 -37.76 -19.77 0.80
N LEU A 495 -38.44 -20.49 -0.12
CA LEU A 495 -38.86 -19.97 -1.43
C LEU A 495 -39.83 -18.78 -1.32
N ALA A 496 -40.71 -18.78 -0.32
CA ALA A 496 -41.67 -17.66 -0.12
C ALA A 496 -40.95 -16.37 0.24
N LYS A 497 -39.98 -16.42 1.14
CA LYS A 497 -39.17 -15.26 1.54
C LYS A 497 -38.24 -14.81 0.40
N ALA A 498 -37.64 -15.75 -0.34
CA ALA A 498 -36.83 -15.45 -1.50
C ALA A 498 -37.65 -14.71 -2.59
N SER A 499 -38.90 -15.17 -2.85
CA SER A 499 -39.79 -14.51 -3.80
C SER A 499 -40.21 -13.11 -3.35
N GLU A 500 -40.51 -12.89 -2.08
CA GLU A 500 -40.86 -11.57 -1.53
C GLU A 500 -39.67 -10.59 -1.69
N ILE A 501 -38.46 -11.01 -1.41
CA ILE A 501 -37.25 -10.17 -1.56
C ILE A 501 -36.98 -9.89 -3.04
N GLN A 502 -36.99 -10.91 -3.90
CA GLN A 502 -36.63 -10.82 -5.32
C GLN A 502 -37.60 -10.02 -6.15
N TYR A 503 -38.92 -10.21 -5.94
CA TYR A 503 -39.96 -9.58 -6.77
C TYR A 503 -40.63 -8.39 -6.09
N GLY A 504 -40.46 -8.20 -4.78
CA GLY A 504 -41.07 -7.10 -4.05
C GLY A 504 -40.02 -6.03 -3.66
N ARG A 505 -39.14 -6.34 -2.73
CA ARG A 505 -38.29 -5.34 -2.06
C ARG A 505 -37.13 -4.83 -2.93
N ILE A 506 -36.44 -5.70 -3.67
CA ILE A 506 -35.34 -5.30 -4.57
C ILE A 506 -35.84 -4.37 -5.70
N PRO A 507 -36.88 -4.72 -6.48
CA PRO A 507 -37.35 -3.84 -7.54
C PRO A 507 -37.88 -2.48 -7.05
N GLU A 508 -38.42 -2.42 -5.83
CA GLU A 508 -38.85 -1.15 -5.23
C GLU A 508 -37.67 -0.20 -4.97
N LEU A 509 -36.58 -0.70 -4.44
CA LEU A 509 -35.36 0.09 -4.19
C LEU A 509 -34.68 0.47 -5.50
N GLU A 510 -34.58 -0.46 -6.46
CA GLU A 510 -34.00 -0.19 -7.77
C GLU A 510 -34.80 0.89 -8.52
N LYS A 511 -36.15 0.89 -8.39
CA LYS A 511 -37.00 1.93 -8.96
C LYS A 511 -36.73 3.28 -8.28
N LYS A 512 -36.60 3.35 -6.94
CA LYS A 512 -36.28 4.58 -6.22
C LYS A 512 -34.94 5.15 -6.68
N LEU A 513 -33.92 4.31 -6.85
CA LEU A 513 -32.60 4.70 -7.36
C LEU A 513 -32.69 5.21 -8.81
N ALA A 514 -33.44 4.51 -9.69
CA ALA A 514 -33.63 4.91 -11.07
C ALA A 514 -34.41 6.24 -11.21
N ASP A 515 -35.47 6.44 -10.43
CA ASP A 515 -36.27 7.67 -10.43
C ASP A 515 -35.44 8.87 -9.95
N GLN A 516 -34.54 8.67 -9.00
CA GLN A 516 -33.66 9.73 -8.51
C GLN A 516 -32.55 10.05 -9.51
N ALA A 517 -31.94 9.04 -10.14
CA ALA A 517 -30.98 9.22 -11.23
C ALA A 517 -31.60 9.98 -12.42
N ALA A 518 -32.84 9.67 -12.76
CA ALA A 518 -33.57 10.38 -13.82
C ALA A 518 -33.90 11.85 -13.46
N LYS A 519 -34.12 12.17 -12.19
CA LYS A 519 -34.28 13.56 -11.72
C LYS A 519 -32.95 14.31 -11.78
N ALA A 520 -31.85 13.71 -11.34
CA ALA A 520 -30.51 14.30 -11.39
C ALA A 520 -30.05 14.60 -12.83
N SER A 521 -30.43 13.76 -13.82
CA SER A 521 -30.09 13.97 -15.23
C SER A 521 -30.91 15.10 -15.90
N LYS A 522 -32.06 15.50 -15.31
CA LYS A 522 -32.87 16.61 -15.81
C LYS A 522 -32.44 17.99 -15.33
N ASP A 523 -31.87 18.05 -14.14
CA ASP A 523 -31.31 19.28 -13.59
C ASP A 523 -29.82 19.42 -14.02
N ARG A 524 -29.58 19.90 -15.26
CA ARG A 524 -28.29 20.13 -15.88
C ARG A 524 -27.46 21.27 -15.25
N LYS A 525 -27.45 21.43 -13.96
CA LYS A 525 -26.44 22.29 -13.31
C LYS A 525 -25.15 21.48 -13.07
N PRO A 526 -23.97 22.09 -13.26
CA PRO A 526 -22.73 21.44 -12.85
C PRO A 526 -22.82 21.14 -11.34
N SER A 527 -22.83 19.86 -10.98
CA SER A 527 -22.81 19.44 -9.59
C SER A 527 -21.50 19.88 -8.92
N LEU A 528 -21.59 20.40 -7.70
CA LEU A 528 -20.42 20.74 -6.87
C LEU A 528 -19.69 19.49 -6.40
N LEU A 529 -20.37 18.33 -6.38
CA LEU A 529 -19.85 17.06 -5.92
C LEU A 529 -19.72 16.08 -7.09
N ARG A 530 -18.53 15.49 -7.23
CA ARG A 530 -18.29 14.36 -8.14
C ARG A 530 -18.73 13.08 -7.45
N GLU A 531 -19.48 12.21 -8.13
CA GLU A 531 -19.99 10.95 -7.57
C GLU A 531 -19.27 9.72 -8.14
N GLU A 532 -18.49 9.89 -9.20
CA GLU A 532 -17.94 8.80 -9.99
C GLU A 532 -16.40 8.86 -10.00
N VAL A 533 -15.78 7.74 -9.71
CA VAL A 533 -14.34 7.54 -9.95
C VAL A 533 -14.13 7.37 -11.45
N THR A 534 -13.30 8.21 -12.02
CA THR A 534 -12.96 8.26 -13.44
C THR A 534 -11.54 7.73 -13.70
N GLU A 535 -11.18 7.61 -14.96
CA GLU A 535 -9.79 7.28 -15.35
C GLU A 535 -8.79 8.36 -14.91
N ASP A 536 -9.22 9.63 -14.84
CA ASP A 536 -8.37 10.73 -14.38
C ASP A 536 -8.04 10.60 -12.90
N ASP A 537 -9.00 10.18 -12.07
CA ASP A 537 -8.76 9.96 -10.64
C ASP A 537 -7.75 8.82 -10.43
N ILE A 538 -7.85 7.74 -11.19
CA ILE A 538 -6.85 6.65 -11.18
C ILE A 538 -5.48 7.16 -11.64
N ALA A 539 -5.44 7.94 -12.72
CA ALA A 539 -4.20 8.52 -13.22
C ALA A 539 -3.54 9.45 -12.19
N GLU A 540 -4.35 10.18 -11.42
CA GLU A 540 -3.86 11.06 -10.35
C GLU A 540 -3.28 10.27 -9.17
N VAL A 541 -3.88 9.14 -8.79
CA VAL A 541 -3.32 8.23 -7.77
C VAL A 541 -2.02 7.61 -8.26
N VAL A 542 -1.97 7.10 -9.50
CA VAL A 542 -0.72 6.59 -10.11
C VAL A 542 0.36 7.66 -10.12
N SER A 543 0.00 8.91 -10.46
CA SER A 543 0.92 10.05 -10.42
C SER A 543 1.46 10.32 -9.02
N SER A 544 0.63 10.19 -7.98
CA SER A 544 1.06 10.39 -6.60
C SER A 544 2.03 9.30 -6.12
N TRP A 545 1.85 8.06 -6.54
CA TRP A 545 2.71 6.93 -6.18
C TRP A 545 4.04 6.92 -6.93
N THR A 546 3.97 7.20 -8.24
CA THR A 546 5.13 7.09 -9.14
C THR A 546 5.85 8.42 -9.34
N HIS A 547 5.23 9.52 -8.91
CA HIS A 547 5.67 10.91 -9.19
C HIS A 547 5.73 11.24 -10.69
N ILE A 548 4.95 10.50 -11.51
CA ILE A 548 4.84 10.74 -12.96
C ILE A 548 3.52 11.47 -13.20
N PRO A 549 3.48 12.59 -13.91
CA PRO A 549 2.24 13.30 -14.21
C PRO A 549 1.41 12.56 -15.26
N VAL A 550 0.75 11.47 -14.84
CA VAL A 550 0.00 10.53 -15.71
C VAL A 550 -1.26 11.19 -16.30
N SER A 551 -1.88 12.13 -15.58
CA SER A 551 -3.11 12.83 -16.00
C SER A 551 -2.98 13.62 -17.30
N ARG A 552 -1.75 13.94 -17.75
CA ARG A 552 -1.48 14.63 -19.01
C ARG A 552 -1.18 13.73 -20.19
N LEU A 553 -1.18 12.41 -20.00
CA LEU A 553 -0.65 11.45 -20.97
C LEU A 553 -1.65 10.98 -22.04
N GLN A 554 -2.96 11.08 -21.83
CA GLN A 554 -3.90 10.37 -22.71
C GLN A 554 -4.22 11.08 -24.04
N GLU A 555 -4.49 12.36 -24.07
CA GLU A 555 -4.73 13.08 -25.35
C GLU A 555 -3.57 13.97 -25.83
N GLY A 556 -2.80 14.50 -24.85
CA GLY A 556 -1.67 15.40 -25.15
C GLY A 556 -0.39 14.69 -25.61
N GLU A 557 -0.20 13.40 -25.30
CA GLU A 557 1.08 12.69 -25.54
C GLU A 557 1.38 12.58 -27.03
N ARG A 558 0.41 12.20 -27.83
CA ARG A 558 0.59 12.09 -29.30
C ARG A 558 0.90 13.44 -29.94
N GLN A 559 0.22 14.52 -29.51
CA GLN A 559 0.50 15.87 -29.97
C GLN A 559 1.80 16.42 -29.38
N LYS A 560 2.12 16.11 -28.12
CA LYS A 560 3.41 16.43 -27.51
C LYS A 560 4.57 15.81 -28.30
N LEU A 561 4.50 14.52 -28.63
CA LEU A 561 5.54 13.81 -29.38
C LEU A 561 5.70 14.37 -30.80
N LEU A 562 4.63 14.78 -31.46
CA LEU A 562 4.70 15.44 -32.77
C LEU A 562 5.41 16.80 -32.71
N LYS A 563 5.30 17.55 -31.62
CA LYS A 563 5.93 18.87 -31.38
C LYS A 563 7.21 18.80 -30.55
N MET A 564 7.76 17.58 -30.35
CA MET A 564 8.93 17.35 -29.51
C MET A 564 10.14 18.20 -29.93
N GLU A 565 10.44 18.23 -31.22
CA GLU A 565 11.57 18.99 -31.77
C GLU A 565 11.46 20.49 -31.46
N GLU A 566 10.28 21.10 -31.69
CA GLU A 566 10.04 22.51 -31.42
C GLU A 566 10.24 22.86 -29.94
N ARG A 567 9.80 21.98 -29.04
CA ARG A 567 9.96 22.17 -27.60
C ARG A 567 11.41 22.06 -27.14
N LEU A 568 12.12 21.04 -27.65
CA LEU A 568 13.53 20.85 -27.32
C LEU A 568 14.40 21.99 -27.88
N MET A 569 14.09 22.50 -29.08
CA MET A 569 14.79 23.63 -29.68
C MET A 569 14.64 24.95 -28.92
N ARG A 570 13.59 25.12 -28.12
CA ARG A 570 13.44 26.31 -27.25
C ARG A 570 14.47 26.35 -26.13
N ARG A 571 14.98 25.18 -25.74
CA ARG A 571 15.93 25.07 -24.62
C ARG A 571 17.36 24.76 -25.10
N VAL A 572 17.51 23.98 -26.17
CA VAL A 572 18.79 23.54 -26.72
C VAL A 572 19.03 24.20 -28.08
N VAL A 573 20.05 25.04 -28.15
CA VAL A 573 20.36 25.83 -29.32
C VAL A 573 21.47 25.18 -30.14
N GLY A 574 21.38 25.29 -31.48
CA GLY A 574 22.46 24.93 -32.40
C GLY A 574 22.61 23.42 -32.70
N GLN A 575 21.83 22.55 -32.07
CA GLN A 575 22.01 21.09 -32.16
C GLN A 575 20.82 20.36 -32.84
N ARG A 576 20.34 20.89 -33.96
CA ARG A 576 19.14 20.42 -34.65
C ARG A 576 19.23 18.93 -35.02
N ALA A 577 20.39 18.46 -35.53
CA ALA A 577 20.56 17.07 -35.90
C ALA A 577 20.42 16.12 -34.70
N ALA A 578 21.00 16.50 -33.55
CA ALA A 578 20.90 15.75 -32.30
C ALA A 578 19.43 15.68 -31.81
N ILE A 579 18.71 16.79 -31.83
CA ILE A 579 17.32 16.86 -31.43
C ILE A 579 16.44 15.96 -32.29
N VAL A 580 16.62 15.99 -33.62
CA VAL A 580 15.85 15.16 -34.57
C VAL A 580 16.13 13.68 -34.34
N ALA A 581 17.40 13.28 -34.17
CA ALA A 581 17.78 11.89 -33.92
C ALA A 581 17.14 11.34 -32.63
N VAL A 582 17.26 12.07 -31.52
CA VAL A 582 16.64 11.71 -30.24
C VAL A 582 15.11 11.65 -30.35
N SER A 583 14.49 12.64 -31.02
CA SER A 583 13.03 12.69 -31.18
C SER A 583 12.51 11.49 -31.97
N ASN A 584 13.21 11.08 -33.02
CA ASN A 584 12.83 9.93 -33.84
C ASN A 584 12.96 8.61 -33.06
N ALA A 585 14.02 8.43 -32.28
CA ALA A 585 14.19 7.25 -31.45
C ALA A 585 13.09 7.13 -30.37
N VAL A 586 12.80 8.24 -29.68
CA VAL A 586 11.70 8.27 -28.68
C VAL A 586 10.34 8.00 -29.33
N ARG A 587 10.08 8.56 -30.52
CA ARG A 587 8.85 8.28 -31.28
C ARG A 587 8.73 6.80 -31.67
N ARG A 588 9.82 6.15 -32.11
CA ARG A 588 9.83 4.71 -32.44
C ARG A 588 9.47 3.86 -31.23
N ALA A 589 10.08 4.14 -30.08
CA ALA A 589 9.80 3.41 -28.84
C ALA A 589 8.35 3.61 -28.39
N ARG A 590 7.86 4.85 -28.38
CA ARG A 590 6.48 5.16 -27.94
C ARG A 590 5.40 4.70 -28.93
N ALA A 591 5.74 4.47 -30.19
CA ALA A 591 4.85 3.87 -31.19
C ALA A 591 4.80 2.34 -31.10
N GLY A 592 5.52 1.70 -30.17
CA GLY A 592 5.58 0.24 -30.07
C GLY A 592 6.33 -0.45 -31.21
N LEU A 593 7.20 0.30 -31.92
CA LEU A 593 7.99 -0.24 -33.06
C LEU A 593 9.39 -0.72 -32.63
N GLN A 594 9.70 -0.67 -31.35
CA GLN A 594 10.94 -1.11 -30.72
C GLN A 594 10.68 -2.33 -29.83
N ASP A 595 11.71 -3.12 -29.55
CA ASP A 595 11.63 -4.26 -28.63
C ASP A 595 11.21 -3.80 -27.23
N GLU A 596 10.14 -4.38 -26.70
CA GLU A 596 9.57 -4.05 -25.39
C GLU A 596 10.53 -4.31 -24.23
N ASN A 597 11.56 -5.12 -24.44
CA ASN A 597 12.56 -5.44 -23.43
C ASN A 597 13.74 -4.47 -23.38
N ARG A 598 13.77 -3.41 -24.16
CA ARG A 598 14.87 -2.45 -24.23
C ARG A 598 14.49 -1.10 -23.59
N PRO A 599 15.46 -0.28 -23.16
CA PRO A 599 15.21 1.11 -22.73
C PRO A 599 14.50 1.92 -23.84
N ILE A 600 13.79 3.00 -23.48
CA ILE A 600 13.10 3.91 -24.42
C ILE A 600 14.06 4.42 -25.52
N GLY A 601 15.33 4.59 -25.17
CA GLY A 601 16.38 4.94 -26.12
C GLY A 601 17.74 4.92 -25.47
N SER A 602 18.75 4.62 -26.26
CA SER A 602 20.16 4.58 -25.84
C SER A 602 21.02 5.41 -26.79
N PHE A 603 21.75 6.39 -26.25
CA PHE A 603 22.44 7.38 -27.02
C PHE A 603 23.88 7.58 -26.56
N ILE A 604 24.81 7.75 -27.50
CA ILE A 604 26.15 8.29 -27.22
C ILE A 604 26.26 9.69 -27.78
N PHE A 605 26.47 10.68 -26.91
CA PHE A 605 26.66 12.09 -27.27
C PHE A 605 28.15 12.43 -27.35
N LEU A 606 28.65 12.64 -28.55
CA LEU A 606 30.04 12.97 -28.84
C LEU A 606 30.22 14.47 -29.09
N GLY A 607 31.30 15.04 -28.61
CA GLY A 607 31.66 16.44 -28.92
C GLY A 607 32.40 17.16 -27.80
N PRO A 608 32.91 18.35 -28.05
CA PRO A 608 33.65 19.12 -27.07
C PRO A 608 32.82 19.49 -25.85
N THR A 609 33.48 19.99 -24.82
CA THR A 609 32.78 20.44 -23.60
C THR A 609 31.97 21.71 -23.88
N GLY A 610 30.83 21.90 -23.25
CA GLY A 610 30.03 23.12 -23.32
C GLY A 610 29.17 23.30 -24.56
N VAL A 611 28.98 22.28 -25.41
CA VAL A 611 28.12 22.33 -26.63
C VAL A 611 26.63 21.98 -26.36
N GLY A 612 26.29 21.60 -25.13
CA GLY A 612 24.90 21.37 -24.78
C GLY A 612 24.51 19.90 -24.53
N LYS A 613 25.43 18.92 -24.47
CA LYS A 613 25.15 17.51 -24.24
C LYS A 613 24.29 17.27 -22.97
N THR A 614 24.72 17.79 -21.84
CA THR A 614 23.97 17.67 -20.57
C THR A 614 22.66 18.46 -20.56
N GLU A 615 22.61 19.59 -21.29
CA GLU A 615 21.38 20.40 -21.38
C GLU A 615 20.30 19.70 -22.21
N LEU A 616 20.69 18.98 -23.29
CA LEU A 616 19.75 18.16 -24.05
C LEU A 616 19.20 16.99 -23.17
N SER A 617 20.05 16.38 -22.34
CA SER A 617 19.61 15.33 -21.39
C SER A 617 18.58 15.87 -20.39
N ARG A 618 18.78 17.09 -19.85
CA ARG A 618 17.81 17.75 -18.97
C ARG A 618 16.54 18.14 -19.69
N ALA A 619 16.65 18.70 -20.89
CA ALA A 619 15.50 19.05 -21.73
C ALA A 619 14.66 17.81 -22.06
N LEU A 620 15.31 16.66 -22.26
CA LEU A 620 14.65 15.39 -22.53
C LEU A 620 13.93 14.87 -21.29
N ALA A 621 14.55 14.96 -20.10
CA ALA A 621 13.92 14.60 -18.83
C ALA A 621 12.67 15.47 -18.57
N GLU A 622 12.78 16.79 -18.74
CA GLU A 622 11.65 17.71 -18.62
C GLU A 622 10.54 17.40 -19.63
N PHE A 623 10.91 17.06 -20.86
CA PHE A 623 9.92 16.75 -21.90
C PHE A 623 9.18 15.42 -21.67
N LEU A 624 9.92 14.34 -21.31
CA LEU A 624 9.37 13.00 -21.16
C LEU A 624 8.67 12.79 -19.82
N PHE A 625 9.21 13.39 -18.75
CA PHE A 625 8.81 13.13 -17.38
C PHE A 625 8.29 14.36 -16.65
N ASP A 626 8.13 15.51 -17.38
CA ASP A 626 7.69 16.81 -16.88
C ASP A 626 8.50 17.34 -15.65
N ASP A 627 9.68 16.77 -15.40
CA ASP A 627 10.62 17.18 -14.35
C ASP A 627 12.07 17.15 -14.87
N GLU A 628 12.76 18.27 -14.83
CA GLU A 628 14.19 18.35 -15.21
C GLU A 628 15.11 17.60 -14.24
N ASN A 629 14.62 17.29 -13.02
CA ASN A 629 15.32 16.51 -12.02
C ASN A 629 15.04 14.99 -12.13
N ALA A 630 14.19 14.57 -13.07
CA ALA A 630 14.03 13.16 -13.42
C ALA A 630 15.24 12.66 -14.23
N MET A 631 16.44 12.98 -13.75
CA MET A 631 17.73 12.62 -14.34
C MET A 631 18.67 12.05 -13.27
N ILE A 632 19.18 10.86 -13.52
CA ILE A 632 20.21 10.21 -12.71
C ILE A 632 21.55 10.45 -13.42
N ARG A 633 22.43 11.22 -12.82
CA ARG A 633 23.75 11.49 -13.39
C ARG A 633 24.81 10.70 -12.64
N ILE A 634 25.62 9.95 -13.39
CA ILE A 634 26.72 9.15 -12.89
C ILE A 634 27.99 9.56 -13.65
N ASP A 635 28.98 10.07 -12.91
CA ASP A 635 30.25 10.48 -13.47
C ASP A 635 31.19 9.25 -13.53
N MET A 636 31.55 8.85 -14.73
CA MET A 636 32.36 7.65 -14.95
C MET A 636 33.83 7.81 -14.53
N SER A 637 34.26 9.03 -14.23
CA SER A 637 35.59 9.27 -13.63
C SER A 637 35.71 8.67 -12.21
N GLU A 638 34.59 8.42 -11.54
CA GLU A 638 34.57 7.74 -10.23
C GLU A 638 34.62 6.20 -10.35
N TYR A 639 34.46 5.66 -11.56
CA TYR A 639 34.38 4.23 -11.87
C TYR A 639 35.48 3.71 -12.75
N MET A 640 36.70 4.25 -12.57
CA MET A 640 37.92 3.88 -13.32
C MET A 640 38.53 2.56 -12.86
N GLU A 641 38.24 2.11 -11.64
CA GLU A 641 38.82 0.92 -11.04
C GLU A 641 37.79 -0.21 -10.86
N LYS A 642 38.26 -1.46 -10.95
CA LYS A 642 37.40 -2.64 -10.88
C LYS A 642 36.54 -2.71 -9.62
N HIS A 643 37.06 -2.34 -8.48
CA HIS A 643 36.30 -2.40 -7.22
C HIS A 643 35.19 -1.35 -7.13
N THR A 644 35.29 -0.24 -7.87
CA THR A 644 34.25 0.78 -7.90
C THR A 644 33.02 0.35 -8.69
N VAL A 645 33.15 -0.60 -9.63
CA VAL A 645 32.02 -1.15 -10.39
C VAL A 645 31.02 -1.86 -9.48
N ALA A 646 31.49 -2.52 -8.42
CA ALA A 646 30.60 -3.11 -7.40
C ALA A 646 29.72 -2.08 -6.69
N ARG A 647 30.15 -0.81 -6.58
CA ARG A 647 29.32 0.27 -6.03
C ARG A 647 28.18 0.68 -6.99
N LEU A 648 28.33 0.40 -8.28
CA LEU A 648 27.30 0.75 -9.27
C LEU A 648 26.07 -0.16 -9.14
N ILE A 649 26.29 -1.48 -8.97
CA ILE A 649 25.23 -2.51 -8.95
C ILE A 649 25.01 -3.12 -7.56
N GLY A 650 25.86 -2.81 -6.58
CA GLY A 650 25.86 -3.37 -5.22
C GLY A 650 26.94 -4.44 -5.03
N ALA A 651 27.47 -4.51 -3.83
CA ALA A 651 28.47 -5.52 -3.46
C ALA A 651 27.81 -6.90 -3.30
N PRO A 652 28.49 -7.99 -3.70
CA PRO A 652 27.98 -9.35 -3.46
C PRO A 652 27.96 -9.69 -1.95
N PRO A 653 27.17 -10.70 -1.54
CA PRO A 653 27.09 -11.11 -0.14
C PRO A 653 28.43 -11.37 0.50
N GLY A 654 28.67 -10.82 1.69
CA GLY A 654 29.90 -10.98 2.44
C GLY A 654 30.98 -9.90 2.22
N TYR A 655 30.73 -8.93 1.34
CA TYR A 655 31.61 -7.77 1.14
C TYR A 655 31.07 -6.51 1.84
N VAL A 656 31.99 -5.61 2.20
CA VAL A 656 31.64 -4.30 2.80
C VAL A 656 30.79 -3.51 1.82
N GLY A 657 29.65 -2.96 2.28
CA GLY A 657 28.70 -2.20 1.44
C GLY A 657 27.56 -3.04 0.84
N TYR A 658 27.39 -4.32 1.21
CA TYR A 658 26.28 -5.18 0.74
C TYR A 658 24.91 -4.60 1.12
N GLU A 659 24.75 -4.00 2.30
CA GLU A 659 23.48 -3.44 2.78
C GLU A 659 23.11 -2.10 2.12
N GLU A 660 24.09 -1.38 1.57
CA GLU A 660 23.89 -0.05 0.97
C GLU A 660 23.23 -0.10 -0.42
N GLY A 661 23.22 -1.27 -1.08
CA GLY A 661 22.73 -1.41 -2.45
C GLY A 661 23.64 -0.75 -3.49
N GLY A 662 23.35 -0.88 -4.78
CA GLY A 662 24.11 -0.25 -5.86
C GLY A 662 23.61 1.17 -6.16
N GLN A 663 24.52 2.08 -6.42
CA GLN A 663 24.17 3.48 -6.69
C GLN A 663 23.27 3.64 -7.92
N LEU A 664 23.55 2.91 -8.99
CA LEU A 664 22.72 2.90 -10.20
C LEU A 664 21.42 2.14 -9.95
N SER A 665 21.50 0.92 -9.42
CA SER A 665 20.34 0.06 -9.21
C SER A 665 19.31 0.68 -8.26
N GLU A 666 19.75 1.24 -7.11
CA GLU A 666 18.85 1.92 -6.17
C GLU A 666 18.28 3.23 -6.73
N ALA A 667 19.09 4.01 -7.47
CA ALA A 667 18.59 5.25 -8.06
C ALA A 667 17.49 5.01 -9.10
N VAL A 668 17.67 4.00 -9.98
CA VAL A 668 16.67 3.63 -10.99
C VAL A 668 15.46 2.95 -10.35
N ARG A 669 15.66 2.09 -9.36
CA ARG A 669 14.55 1.48 -8.60
C ARG A 669 13.64 2.54 -7.96
N ARG A 670 14.22 3.61 -7.43
CA ARG A 670 13.46 4.74 -6.83
C ARG A 670 12.85 5.66 -7.89
N LYS A 671 13.49 5.79 -9.07
CA LYS A 671 13.04 6.63 -10.18
C LYS A 671 13.08 5.83 -11.48
N PRO A 672 12.14 4.90 -11.70
CA PRO A 672 12.15 4.04 -12.88
C PRO A 672 11.89 4.81 -14.18
N TYR A 673 11.30 6.00 -14.08
CA TYR A 673 11.08 6.93 -15.20
C TYR A 673 12.08 8.06 -15.11
N SER A 674 13.26 7.87 -15.71
CA SER A 674 14.34 8.85 -15.64
C SER A 674 15.24 8.78 -16.87
N VAL A 675 15.98 9.88 -17.07
CA VAL A 675 17.12 9.91 -17.98
C VAL A 675 18.35 9.51 -17.18
N VAL A 676 18.98 8.42 -17.53
CA VAL A 676 20.25 7.99 -16.92
C VAL A 676 21.40 8.50 -17.76
N LEU A 677 22.15 9.45 -17.20
CA LEU A 677 23.27 10.09 -17.84
C LEU A 677 24.60 9.55 -17.30
N PHE A 678 25.32 8.80 -18.11
CA PHE A 678 26.71 8.40 -17.87
C PHE A 678 27.65 9.46 -18.47
N ASP A 679 28.26 10.26 -17.62
CA ASP A 679 29.12 11.34 -18.05
C ASP A 679 30.56 10.85 -18.18
N GLU A 680 31.26 11.24 -19.26
CA GLU A 680 32.66 10.84 -19.59
C GLU A 680 32.85 9.31 -19.63
N ILE A 681 31.98 8.62 -20.42
CA ILE A 681 31.94 7.14 -20.52
C ILE A 681 33.28 6.51 -20.92
N GLU A 682 34.15 7.24 -21.64
CA GLU A 682 35.49 6.80 -22.02
C GLU A 682 36.44 6.55 -20.83
N LYS A 683 36.12 7.09 -19.66
CA LYS A 683 36.91 6.88 -18.42
C LYS A 683 36.54 5.63 -17.66
N ALA A 684 35.40 5.04 -17.97
CA ALA A 684 34.87 3.91 -17.25
C ALA A 684 35.75 2.66 -17.36
N HIS A 685 35.85 1.88 -16.26
CA HIS A 685 36.46 0.57 -16.30
C HIS A 685 35.70 -0.37 -17.27
N HIS A 686 36.38 -1.31 -17.91
CA HIS A 686 35.78 -2.21 -18.91
C HIS A 686 34.63 -3.06 -18.36
N ASP A 687 34.57 -3.37 -17.08
CA ASP A 687 33.48 -4.11 -16.45
C ASP A 687 32.16 -3.31 -16.39
N VAL A 688 32.21 -1.96 -16.44
CA VAL A 688 31.02 -1.12 -16.55
C VAL A 688 30.28 -1.41 -17.85
N PHE A 689 31.00 -1.63 -18.94
CA PHE A 689 30.40 -1.94 -20.23
C PHE A 689 29.68 -3.28 -20.21
N ASN A 690 30.15 -4.27 -19.45
CA ASN A 690 29.46 -5.55 -19.28
C ASN A 690 28.10 -5.36 -18.58
N VAL A 691 28.01 -4.47 -17.59
CA VAL A 691 26.75 -4.10 -16.94
C VAL A 691 25.83 -3.36 -17.92
N LEU A 692 26.37 -2.40 -18.65
CA LEU A 692 25.60 -1.64 -19.64
C LEU A 692 25.07 -2.51 -20.79
N LEU A 693 25.83 -3.52 -21.23
CA LEU A 693 25.35 -4.48 -22.23
C LEU A 693 24.08 -5.19 -21.77
N GLN A 694 24.02 -5.60 -20.52
CA GLN A 694 22.81 -6.22 -19.95
C GLN A 694 21.63 -5.25 -19.93
N VAL A 695 21.86 -3.98 -19.58
CA VAL A 695 20.82 -2.94 -19.59
C VAL A 695 20.32 -2.69 -21.02
N LEU A 696 21.23 -2.60 -22.00
CA LEU A 696 20.91 -2.28 -23.39
C LEU A 696 20.20 -3.43 -24.13
N ASP A 697 20.46 -4.70 -23.72
CA ASP A 697 19.84 -5.88 -24.35
C ASP A 697 18.54 -6.29 -23.67
N ASP A 698 18.61 -6.50 -22.35
CA ASP A 698 17.50 -7.07 -21.57
C ASP A 698 16.65 -6.02 -20.89
N GLY A 699 17.05 -4.73 -20.91
CA GLY A 699 16.38 -3.62 -20.21
C GLY A 699 16.31 -3.80 -18.70
N ARG A 700 17.18 -4.64 -18.12
CA ARG A 700 17.21 -4.92 -16.68
C ARG A 700 18.60 -5.28 -16.20
N ILE A 701 18.85 -5.12 -14.90
CA ILE A 701 20.04 -5.65 -14.25
C ILE A 701 19.65 -6.38 -12.97
N THR A 702 20.45 -7.35 -12.56
CA THR A 702 20.34 -7.96 -11.24
C THR A 702 21.37 -7.31 -10.31
N ASP A 703 20.90 -6.73 -9.22
CA ASP A 703 21.76 -6.10 -8.23
C ASP A 703 22.54 -7.11 -7.37
N GLY A 704 23.49 -6.63 -6.56
CA GLY A 704 24.27 -7.48 -5.67
C GLY A 704 23.45 -8.21 -4.59
N GLN A 705 22.19 -7.84 -4.39
CA GLN A 705 21.23 -8.48 -3.48
C GLN A 705 20.32 -9.51 -4.18
N GLY A 706 20.50 -9.71 -5.49
CA GLY A 706 19.69 -10.63 -6.29
C GLY A 706 18.36 -10.04 -6.78
N ARG A 707 18.12 -8.72 -6.62
CA ARG A 707 16.90 -8.05 -7.08
C ARG A 707 17.07 -7.63 -8.52
N THR A 708 16.03 -7.83 -9.32
CA THR A 708 15.99 -7.34 -10.69
C THR A 708 15.50 -5.89 -10.71
N VAL A 709 16.27 -5.01 -11.33
CA VAL A 709 15.94 -3.59 -11.53
C VAL A 709 15.64 -3.36 -13.01
N ASP A 710 14.48 -2.78 -13.28
CA ASP A 710 13.94 -2.55 -14.63
C ASP A 710 14.40 -1.19 -15.16
N PHE A 711 14.93 -1.17 -16.39
CA PHE A 711 15.38 0.01 -17.14
C PHE A 711 14.53 0.29 -18.38
N LYS A 712 13.48 -0.48 -18.65
CA LYS A 712 12.65 -0.34 -19.88
C LYS A 712 12.02 1.04 -20.03
N ASN A 713 11.75 1.71 -18.90
CA ASN A 713 11.17 3.05 -18.88
C ASN A 713 12.21 4.18 -18.77
N THR A 714 13.49 3.86 -18.90
CA THR A 714 14.57 4.85 -18.84
C THR A 714 15.06 5.23 -20.24
N VAL A 715 15.68 6.40 -20.33
CA VAL A 715 16.49 6.82 -21.48
C VAL A 715 17.96 6.83 -21.07
N ILE A 716 18.78 6.05 -21.74
CA ILE A 716 20.22 5.94 -21.46
C ILE A 716 20.99 6.92 -22.33
N ILE A 717 21.73 7.82 -21.73
CA ILE A 717 22.59 8.77 -22.41
C ILE A 717 24.01 8.64 -21.89
N MET A 718 24.95 8.47 -22.78
CA MET A 718 26.37 8.40 -22.48
C MET A 718 27.06 9.58 -23.15
N THR A 719 27.78 10.43 -22.41
CA THR A 719 28.54 11.51 -23.00
C THR A 719 30.02 11.15 -23.14
N SER A 720 30.64 11.60 -24.21
CA SER A 720 32.07 11.39 -24.42
C SER A 720 32.70 12.59 -25.13
N ASN A 721 33.99 12.79 -24.86
CA ASN A 721 34.83 13.79 -25.54
C ASN A 721 35.75 13.17 -26.57
N ILE A 722 35.62 11.85 -26.86
CA ILE A 722 36.43 11.17 -27.89
C ILE A 722 36.20 11.85 -29.26
N GLY A 723 37.26 12.07 -29.98
CA GLY A 723 37.22 12.69 -31.30
C GLY A 723 36.90 14.18 -31.33
N SER A 724 36.83 14.86 -30.16
CA SER A 724 36.51 16.28 -30.07
C SER A 724 37.53 17.16 -30.84
N GLN A 725 38.79 16.75 -30.97
CA GLN A 725 39.81 17.42 -31.78
C GLN A 725 39.43 17.48 -33.26
N PHE A 726 38.90 16.38 -33.81
CA PHE A 726 38.47 16.33 -35.22
C PHE A 726 37.23 17.21 -35.49
N ILE A 727 36.36 17.37 -34.48
CA ILE A 727 35.19 18.28 -34.54
C ILE A 727 35.68 19.72 -34.61
N THR A 728 36.89 19.98 -34.10
CA THR A 728 37.48 21.30 -33.97
C THR A 728 38.24 21.69 -35.24
N GLU A 729 38.92 20.75 -35.88
CA GLU A 729 39.90 21.00 -36.94
C GLU A 729 39.32 20.79 -38.34
N GLU A 730 38.34 19.87 -38.51
CA GLU A 730 37.82 19.49 -39.81
C GLU A 730 36.54 20.24 -40.17
N GLU A 731 36.54 20.95 -41.31
CA GLU A 731 35.40 21.73 -41.80
C GLU A 731 34.33 20.85 -42.48
N SER A 732 34.74 19.76 -43.16
CA SER A 732 33.78 18.87 -43.83
C SER A 732 33.04 17.99 -42.84
N ARG A 733 31.72 18.11 -42.81
CA ARG A 733 30.86 17.33 -41.90
C ARG A 733 30.99 15.84 -42.12
N GLU A 734 31.17 15.38 -43.36
CA GLU A 734 31.29 13.95 -43.67
C GLU A 734 32.66 13.38 -43.26
N ALA A 735 33.75 14.11 -43.51
CA ALA A 735 35.09 13.73 -43.10
C ALA A 735 35.19 13.70 -41.58
N ARG A 736 34.69 14.72 -40.90
CA ARG A 736 34.59 14.82 -39.45
C ARG A 736 33.85 13.63 -38.84
N SER A 737 32.68 13.30 -39.41
CA SER A 737 31.87 12.17 -38.91
C SER A 737 32.64 10.83 -39.02
N ARG A 738 33.36 10.61 -40.13
CA ARG A 738 34.19 9.40 -40.31
C ARG A 738 35.31 9.33 -39.26
N LEU A 739 36.08 10.40 -39.12
CA LEU A 739 37.20 10.44 -38.16
C LEU A 739 36.74 10.22 -36.70
N VAL A 740 35.63 10.86 -36.32
CA VAL A 740 35.04 10.68 -34.98
C VAL A 740 34.56 9.25 -34.78
N MET A 741 33.90 8.64 -35.79
CA MET A 741 33.43 7.26 -35.71
C MET A 741 34.60 6.27 -35.68
N ASP A 742 35.70 6.52 -36.39
CA ASP A 742 36.88 5.68 -36.34
C ASP A 742 37.58 5.75 -34.99
N ALA A 743 37.68 6.96 -34.40
CA ALA A 743 38.18 7.14 -33.03
C ALA A 743 37.30 6.39 -32.00
N LEU A 744 35.99 6.44 -32.18
CA LEU A 744 35.02 5.74 -31.30
C LEU A 744 35.21 4.21 -31.41
N ARG A 745 35.33 3.67 -32.63
CA ARG A 745 35.56 2.23 -32.88
C ARG A 745 36.91 1.74 -32.36
N ALA A 746 37.91 2.61 -32.31
CA ALA A 746 39.21 2.30 -31.70
C ALA A 746 39.14 2.19 -30.17
N HIS A 747 38.21 2.88 -29.55
CA HIS A 747 38.10 2.92 -28.08
C HIS A 747 37.09 1.93 -27.53
N PHE A 748 35.93 1.76 -28.17
CA PHE A 748 34.86 0.89 -27.72
C PHE A 748 34.76 -0.40 -28.54
N ARG A 749 34.40 -1.50 -27.88
CA ARG A 749 34.18 -2.78 -28.54
C ARG A 749 33.01 -2.67 -29.51
N PRO A 750 33.09 -3.30 -30.70
CA PRO A 750 32.03 -3.31 -31.70
C PRO A 750 30.68 -3.83 -31.12
N GLU A 751 30.76 -4.81 -30.22
CA GLU A 751 29.61 -5.41 -29.56
C GLU A 751 28.79 -4.34 -28.77
N PHE A 752 29.46 -3.45 -28.06
CA PHE A 752 28.83 -2.37 -27.33
C PHE A 752 28.18 -1.33 -28.25
N LEU A 753 28.93 -0.90 -29.29
CA LEU A 753 28.44 0.12 -30.22
C LEU A 753 27.20 -0.35 -31.01
N ASN A 754 27.10 -1.66 -31.31
CA ASN A 754 25.98 -2.24 -32.04
C ASN A 754 24.68 -2.32 -31.17
N ARG A 755 24.77 -2.12 -29.85
CA ARG A 755 23.63 -2.14 -28.94
C ARG A 755 23.07 -0.75 -28.67
N VAL A 756 23.84 0.29 -29.01
CA VAL A 756 23.40 1.68 -28.85
C VAL A 756 22.53 2.06 -30.04
N ASP A 757 21.38 2.68 -29.79
CA ASP A 757 20.42 3.02 -30.85
C ASP A 757 20.96 4.10 -31.77
N GLU A 758 21.62 5.14 -31.22
CA GLU A 758 22.14 6.27 -32.03
C GLU A 758 23.41 6.85 -31.42
N VAL A 759 24.39 7.10 -32.31
CA VAL A 759 25.61 7.87 -31.97
C VAL A 759 25.46 9.28 -32.54
N ILE A 760 25.44 10.28 -31.68
CA ILE A 760 25.09 11.65 -32.01
C ILE A 760 26.30 12.57 -31.80
N ILE A 761 26.71 13.24 -32.89
CA ILE A 761 27.81 14.18 -32.87
C ILE A 761 27.27 15.59 -32.68
N PHE A 762 27.70 16.27 -31.63
CA PHE A 762 27.38 17.66 -31.34
C PHE A 762 28.35 18.59 -32.06
N ASP A 763 27.80 19.50 -32.84
CA ASP A 763 28.54 20.51 -33.56
C ASP A 763 28.98 21.65 -32.61
N ARG A 764 29.99 22.42 -33.05
CA ARG A 764 30.39 23.66 -32.39
C ARG A 764 29.26 24.68 -32.41
N LEU A 765 29.16 25.48 -31.37
CA LEU A 765 28.24 26.60 -31.34
C LEU A 765 28.74 27.77 -32.17
N SER A 766 27.88 28.34 -33.02
CA SER A 766 28.13 29.55 -33.73
C SER A 766 27.95 30.79 -32.83
N GLU A 767 28.43 31.95 -33.25
CA GLU A 767 28.21 33.20 -32.50
C GLU A 767 26.73 33.52 -32.34
N ASP A 768 25.91 33.25 -33.36
CA ASP A 768 24.47 33.44 -33.29
C ASP A 768 23.78 32.47 -32.29
N ASP A 769 24.32 31.25 -32.18
CA ASP A 769 23.85 30.29 -31.16
C ASP A 769 24.19 30.77 -29.75
N LEU A 770 25.35 31.36 -29.55
CA LEU A 770 25.78 31.91 -28.27
C LEU A 770 24.86 33.09 -27.83
N LYS A 771 24.47 34.00 -28.76
CA LYS A 771 23.52 35.08 -28.47
C LYS A 771 22.19 34.51 -27.97
N LYS A 772 21.65 33.49 -28.62
CA LYS A 772 20.42 32.81 -28.21
C LYS A 772 20.54 32.12 -26.83
N ILE A 773 21.72 31.53 -26.55
CA ILE A 773 22.00 30.94 -25.25
C ILE A 773 22.01 32.00 -24.14
N VAL A 774 22.64 33.18 -24.44
CA VAL A 774 22.58 34.34 -23.53
C VAL A 774 21.12 34.71 -23.22
N GLU A 775 20.29 34.85 -24.26
CA GLU A 775 18.86 35.17 -24.08
C GLU A 775 18.11 34.17 -23.18
N ILE A 776 18.33 32.85 -23.38
CA ILE A 776 17.73 31.80 -22.55
C ILE A 776 18.19 31.90 -21.10
N GLN A 777 19.48 32.14 -20.84
CA GLN A 777 20.02 32.26 -19.49
C GLN A 777 19.52 33.56 -18.81
N LEU A 778 19.43 34.64 -19.55
CA LEU A 778 18.86 35.91 -19.07
C LEU A 778 17.36 35.79 -18.76
N GLY A 779 16.60 35.05 -19.57
CA GLY A 779 15.18 34.81 -19.29
C GLY A 779 14.94 34.15 -17.93
N ARG A 780 15.86 33.29 -17.46
CA ARG A 780 15.82 32.72 -16.10
C ARG A 780 16.11 33.77 -15.02
N LEU A 781 16.98 34.72 -15.31
CA LEU A 781 17.31 35.84 -14.43
C LEU A 781 16.14 36.81 -14.35
N THR A 782 15.56 37.19 -15.50
CA THR A 782 14.41 38.10 -15.57
C THR A 782 13.24 37.60 -14.73
N LYS A 783 12.91 36.28 -14.78
CA LYS A 783 11.87 35.69 -13.94
C LYS A 783 12.14 35.82 -12.43
N ARG A 784 13.40 35.81 -12.00
CA ARG A 784 13.76 36.05 -10.59
C ARG A 784 13.61 37.50 -10.19
N LEU A 785 13.99 38.42 -11.09
CA LEU A 785 13.85 39.87 -10.88
C LEU A 785 12.38 40.31 -10.92
N GLU A 786 11.52 39.64 -11.70
CA GLU A 786 10.06 39.88 -11.69
C GLU A 786 9.43 39.67 -10.32
N GLN A 787 9.96 38.72 -9.51
CA GLN A 787 9.53 38.57 -8.12
C GLN A 787 9.80 39.79 -7.25
N GLN A 788 10.84 40.56 -7.61
CA GLN A 788 11.17 41.86 -6.99
C GLN A 788 10.58 43.06 -7.77
N LYS A 789 9.70 42.78 -8.74
CA LYS A 789 9.07 43.78 -9.64
C LYS A 789 10.07 44.61 -10.47
N ILE A 790 11.27 44.08 -10.72
CA ILE A 790 12.29 44.71 -11.55
C ILE A 790 12.28 44.05 -12.93
N THR A 791 12.24 44.88 -13.99
CA THR A 791 12.30 44.41 -15.38
C THR A 791 13.69 44.71 -15.95
N LEU A 792 14.38 43.72 -16.48
CA LEU A 792 15.70 43.85 -17.09
C LEU A 792 15.60 43.76 -18.63
N ASP A 793 16.17 44.76 -19.35
CA ASP A 793 16.15 44.84 -20.81
C ASP A 793 17.58 45.00 -21.32
N LEU A 794 18.06 44.06 -22.13
CA LEU A 794 19.42 44.10 -22.67
C LEU A 794 19.42 44.46 -24.14
N SER A 795 20.30 45.41 -24.52
CA SER A 795 20.53 45.73 -25.94
C SER A 795 21.29 44.58 -26.66
N ASP A 796 21.17 44.50 -27.96
CA ASP A 796 21.87 43.47 -28.75
C ASP A 796 23.39 43.58 -28.63
N SER A 797 23.91 44.81 -28.50
CA SER A 797 25.34 45.07 -28.27
C SER A 797 25.80 44.51 -26.91
N ALA A 798 24.99 44.61 -25.87
CA ALA A 798 25.28 44.01 -24.58
C ALA A 798 25.29 42.47 -24.64
N LYS A 799 24.33 41.88 -25.37
CA LYS A 799 24.29 40.42 -25.59
C LYS A 799 25.51 39.90 -26.36
N GLU A 800 25.96 40.65 -27.36
CA GLU A 800 27.18 40.36 -28.14
C GLU A 800 28.43 40.41 -27.28
N LEU A 801 28.56 41.41 -26.43
CA LEU A 801 29.70 41.54 -25.51
C LEU A 801 29.75 40.31 -24.55
N ILE A 802 28.63 39.99 -23.95
CA ILE A 802 28.53 38.84 -23.01
C ILE A 802 28.82 37.51 -23.73
N ALA A 803 28.28 37.33 -24.95
CA ALA A 803 28.54 36.16 -25.75
C ALA A 803 30.03 35.99 -26.09
N ARG A 804 30.70 37.08 -26.44
CA ARG A 804 32.13 37.08 -26.74
C ARG A 804 33.00 36.81 -25.53
N GLU A 805 32.71 37.39 -24.38
CA GLU A 805 33.44 37.14 -23.14
C GLU A 805 33.16 35.77 -22.50
N GLY A 806 31.97 35.28 -22.72
CA GLY A 806 31.52 33.99 -22.20
C GLY A 806 31.85 32.77 -23.09
N TYR A 807 32.53 32.96 -24.21
CA TYR A 807 32.94 31.92 -25.15
C TYR A 807 34.44 31.59 -25.02
N ASP A 808 34.73 30.28 -24.91
CA ASP A 808 36.08 29.77 -24.98
C ASP A 808 36.16 28.68 -26.06
N PRO A 809 37.14 28.70 -26.99
CA PRO A 809 37.26 27.69 -28.03
C PRO A 809 37.39 26.25 -27.53
N VAL A 810 37.90 26.03 -26.31
CA VAL A 810 38.12 24.71 -25.70
C VAL A 810 36.94 24.33 -24.81
N TYR A 811 36.39 25.27 -24.03
CA TYR A 811 35.34 25.04 -23.04
C TYR A 811 33.93 25.40 -23.53
N GLY A 812 33.78 25.88 -24.79
CA GLY A 812 32.52 26.26 -25.41
C GLY A 812 31.77 27.32 -24.63
N ALA A 813 30.46 27.17 -24.44
CA ALA A 813 29.59 28.08 -23.68
C ALA A 813 29.63 27.87 -22.16
N ARG A 814 30.51 27.02 -21.60
CA ARG A 814 30.58 26.78 -20.14
C ARG A 814 30.97 28.04 -19.34
N PRO A 815 31.90 28.91 -19.81
CA PRO A 815 32.23 30.14 -19.11
C PRO A 815 31.13 31.22 -19.15
N LEU A 816 30.15 31.11 -20.05
CA LEU A 816 29.06 32.07 -20.22
C LEU A 816 28.27 32.36 -18.92
N LYS A 817 28.04 31.35 -18.13
CA LYS A 817 27.36 31.53 -16.84
C LYS A 817 28.14 32.39 -15.85
N ARG A 818 29.46 32.24 -15.86
CA ARG A 818 30.38 33.08 -15.07
C ARG A 818 30.44 34.49 -15.60
N ALA A 819 30.45 34.66 -16.94
CA ALA A 819 30.40 35.99 -17.57
C ALA A 819 29.11 36.73 -17.19
N ILE A 820 27.95 36.09 -17.29
CA ILE A 820 26.66 36.66 -16.84
C ILE A 820 26.70 37.02 -15.36
N GLN A 821 27.29 36.17 -14.52
CA GLN A 821 27.40 36.46 -13.08
C GLN A 821 28.28 37.71 -12.85
N LYS A 822 29.47 37.74 -13.41
CA LYS A 822 30.45 38.80 -13.18
C LYS A 822 30.05 40.14 -13.81
N GLU A 823 29.54 40.11 -15.04
CA GLU A 823 29.24 41.32 -15.79
C GLU A 823 27.83 41.86 -15.54
N ILE A 824 26.86 41.05 -15.12
CA ILE A 824 25.48 41.47 -14.88
C ILE A 824 25.10 41.36 -13.41
N LEU A 825 25.19 40.13 -12.80
CA LEU A 825 24.64 39.92 -11.48
C LEU A 825 25.37 40.68 -10.39
N ASP A 826 26.66 40.64 -10.38
CA ASP A 826 27.48 41.29 -9.35
C ASP A 826 27.33 42.81 -9.37
N PRO A 827 27.44 43.50 -10.53
CA PRO A 827 27.20 44.96 -10.61
C PRO A 827 25.76 45.33 -10.29
N LEU A 828 24.78 44.62 -10.84
CA LEU A 828 23.36 44.87 -10.59
C LEU A 828 22.97 44.71 -9.12
N SER A 829 23.52 43.70 -8.45
CA SER A 829 23.30 43.49 -7.02
C SER A 829 23.84 44.65 -6.18
N LEU A 830 25.01 45.17 -6.54
CA LEU A 830 25.60 46.31 -5.86
C LEU A 830 24.74 47.58 -6.03
N ASP A 831 24.32 47.84 -7.27
CA ASP A 831 23.50 49.04 -7.62
C ASP A 831 22.11 48.97 -6.95
N ILE A 832 21.52 47.79 -6.80
CA ILE A 832 20.26 47.61 -6.05
C ILE A 832 20.49 47.87 -4.54
N LEU A 833 21.57 47.34 -3.98
CA LEU A 833 21.89 47.51 -2.56
C LEU A 833 22.27 48.97 -2.23
N GLU A 834 22.91 49.71 -3.17
CA GLU A 834 23.19 51.12 -3.07
C GLU A 834 21.95 52.02 -3.27
N GLY A 835 20.80 51.41 -3.61
CA GLY A 835 19.56 52.15 -3.78
C GLY A 835 19.48 52.94 -5.12
N LYS A 836 20.33 52.62 -6.11
CA LYS A 836 20.26 53.24 -7.45
C LYS A 836 19.04 52.78 -8.21
N PHE A 837 18.61 51.52 -7.96
CA PHE A 837 17.43 50.92 -8.56
C PHE A 837 16.44 50.48 -7.49
N HIS A 838 15.14 50.76 -7.73
CA HIS A 838 14.03 50.49 -6.80
C HIS A 838 13.03 49.52 -7.43
N GLU A 839 12.19 48.90 -6.58
CA GLU A 839 11.07 48.08 -7.04
C GLU A 839 10.18 48.83 -8.05
N GLY A 840 9.81 48.17 -9.14
CA GLY A 840 8.95 48.73 -10.19
C GLY A 840 9.67 49.42 -11.34
N GLN A 841 11.01 49.50 -11.32
CA GLN A 841 11.80 50.13 -12.36
C GLN A 841 12.18 49.14 -13.49
N ARG A 842 12.34 49.72 -14.69
CA ARG A 842 12.85 49.03 -15.88
C ARG A 842 14.31 49.39 -16.06
N ILE A 843 15.23 48.41 -15.93
CA ILE A 843 16.68 48.61 -16.05
C ILE A 843 17.12 48.22 -17.46
N ARG A 844 17.70 49.16 -18.16
CA ARG A 844 18.29 48.99 -19.50
C ARG A 844 19.79 48.75 -19.37
N VAL A 845 20.30 47.73 -20.05
CA VAL A 845 21.72 47.39 -20.07
C VAL A 845 22.25 47.57 -21.48
N ASP A 846 23.18 48.48 -21.66
CA ASP A 846 23.86 48.75 -22.93
C ASP A 846 25.36 48.45 -22.83
N ALA A 847 26.02 48.10 -23.96
CA ALA A 847 27.47 47.96 -24.02
C ALA A 847 28.10 49.26 -24.55
N LYS A 848 29.03 49.85 -23.79
CA LYS A 848 29.78 51.02 -24.17
C LYS A 848 31.24 50.86 -23.79
N ASP A 849 32.14 51.13 -24.73
CA ASP A 849 33.61 51.05 -24.57
C ASP A 849 34.10 49.70 -23.96
N GLY A 850 33.43 48.63 -24.30
CA GLY A 850 33.81 47.27 -23.81
C GLY A 850 33.32 46.93 -22.41
N ALA A 851 32.46 47.75 -21.77
CA ALA A 851 31.85 47.48 -20.47
C ALA A 851 30.31 47.59 -20.55
N LEU A 852 29.58 46.94 -19.60
CA LEU A 852 28.15 47.08 -19.50
C LEU A 852 27.76 48.28 -18.66
N GLU A 853 26.83 49.07 -19.15
CA GLU A 853 26.29 50.26 -18.49
C GLU A 853 24.79 50.02 -18.15
N PHE A 854 24.44 50.21 -16.88
CA PHE A 854 23.07 50.02 -16.36
C PHE A 854 22.38 51.36 -16.25
N ARG A 855 21.18 51.51 -16.83
CA ARG A 855 20.36 52.75 -16.80
C ARG A 855 18.90 52.39 -16.39
N ALA A 856 18.29 53.28 -15.59
CA ALA A 856 16.87 53.14 -15.20
C ALA A 856 15.94 53.56 -16.31
#